data_821afc672693ed05d55be5a244b86d3e
#
_entry.id   821afc672693ed05d55be5a244b86d3e
#
_cell.length_a   1.000
_cell.length_b   1.000
_cell.length_c   1.000
_cell.angle_alpha   90.00
_cell.angle_beta   90.00
_cell.angle_gamma   90.00
#
_symmetry.space_group_name_H-M   'P 1'
#
loop_
_entity.id
_entity.type
_entity.pdbx_description
1 polymer ?
#
loop_
_entity_poly.entity_id
_entity_poly.type
_entity_poly.pdbx_seq_one_letter_code
_entity_poly.pdbx_strand_id
1 'polypeptide(L)'
;MKKIFQLAIMACTALSVHATDYTRGLSIWFDKPTTLVNKAIWWGNTPDMWKGETKPESAGDTAQNPDAGWESQSLPIGNGSLGANIMGSVEAERITFNEKTLWRGGPNTSAGPEAYWNVNKESAHVLDEIRQAFLDGDEKKAALLTRKNFNSEVPYESYKEKPFRFGNFTTMGEFYIETGLSTIGMSDYKRILSLDSALAVVQFNKDGVAYERNYFISYPNNVMAIRFKADKPGKQNLVFSYEPNPVSTGKMEADGTNGLIWKARLDNNQMEYVIRIHATTKGGTLCNKGGKLSINGADEVVFLVTADTDYQINFNPDYTDPKAYVGVNPQETTAAWMKDAVALGYEALFDAHYKDYASLFNRVSLSLNPHEPMTLEYPGVYDLPTYQRLARYRQGKPDYKLEETYYQFGRYLLIASSRPGNLPANLQGIWHNNVDGPWRVDYHNNINIQMNYWPAGSTNLAECTLPLIDFIKTLVKPGEKTAKAYFGARGWTASISGNIFGFTTPLESEDMSWNFNPMAGPWLATHVWDYYDYTRDKQFLKETGYELIKNSAIFAVDYLWKKPDGTYTAAPSTSPEHGPIDQGATFVHAVIREILLNAIDASKVLGVDKKERKQWEEVLKKLAPYQIGRYGQLMEWSKDIDDPKDEHRHVNHLFGLHPGHTLSPVTTPELAEASKIVLNHRGDGATGWSMGWKLNQWARLHDGNRAYKLYGNLLKNGTLDNLWDTHPPFQIDGNFGGTAGVTEMLMQSHMGFIHLLPALPDAWKDGEVKGLCAKGNFELDIQWNNGELVSVNILSKNGGNCELRYQDAVISLKTVKGKTYGLAFQNGKLVRK
;
A
#
# COMPACT_ATOMS: atom_id res chain seq x y z
N MET A 1 -54.98 -45.42 40.26
CA MET A 1 -54.63 -44.01 40.21
C MET A 1 -53.15 -43.91 40.58
N LYS A 2 -52.31 -43.92 39.55
CA LYS A 2 -50.81 -43.83 39.69
C LYS A 2 -50.38 -42.40 39.46
N LYS A 3 -49.79 -41.72 40.46
CA LYS A 3 -49.02 -40.47 40.29
C LYS A 3 -47.57 -40.87 40.13
N ILE A 4 -47.03 -40.59 38.99
CA ILE A 4 -45.61 -40.67 38.63
C ILE A 4 -44.94 -39.41 39.09
N PHE A 5 -43.98 -39.54 39.99
CA PHE A 5 -43.00 -38.45 40.30
C PHE A 5 -41.96 -38.45 39.20
N GLN A 6 -41.87 -37.35 38.45
CA GLN A 6 -40.73 -37.03 37.59
C GLN A 6 -39.72 -36.23 38.39
N LEU A 7 -38.59 -36.82 38.69
CA LEU A 7 -37.39 -36.15 39.15
C LEU A 7 -36.79 -35.44 37.93
N ALA A 8 -36.81 -34.10 37.95
CA ALA A 8 -36.03 -33.30 37.00
C ALA A 8 -34.58 -33.24 37.50
N ILE A 9 -33.71 -34.02 36.87
CA ILE A 9 -32.26 -33.84 36.99
C ILE A 9 -31.91 -32.61 36.16
N MET A 10 -31.65 -31.46 36.81
CA MET A 10 -30.97 -30.34 36.20
C MET A 10 -29.51 -30.74 35.96
N ALA A 11 -29.21 -31.18 34.76
CA ALA A 11 -27.83 -31.27 34.31
C ALA A 11 -27.34 -29.85 34.07
N CYS A 12 -26.55 -29.31 35.01
CA CYS A 12 -25.68 -28.18 34.73
C CYS A 12 -24.64 -28.62 33.70
N THR A 13 -24.95 -28.42 32.40
CA THR A 13 -23.91 -28.39 31.38
C THR A 13 -23.11 -27.12 31.59
N ALA A 14 -21.96 -27.26 32.20
CA ALA A 14 -20.93 -26.25 32.12
C ALA A 14 -20.62 -26.10 30.62
N LEU A 15 -21.13 -25.03 29.98
CA LEU A 15 -20.66 -24.57 28.72
C LEU A 15 -19.21 -24.14 28.95
N SER A 16 -18.28 -25.05 28.69
CA SER A 16 -16.88 -24.64 28.46
C SER A 16 -16.93 -23.70 27.28
N VAL A 17 -16.75 -22.39 27.52
CA VAL A 17 -16.47 -21.41 26.48
C VAL A 17 -15.13 -21.84 25.89
N HIS A 18 -15.16 -22.65 24.83
CA HIS A 18 -13.98 -22.92 24.07
C HIS A 18 -13.56 -21.57 23.52
N ALA A 19 -12.36 -21.09 23.90
CA ALA A 19 -11.76 -19.91 23.30
C ALA A 19 -11.74 -20.12 21.78
N THR A 20 -12.20 -19.12 21.04
CA THR A 20 -12.19 -19.17 19.58
C THR A 20 -10.76 -19.39 19.10
N ASP A 21 -10.52 -20.42 18.31
CA ASP A 21 -9.20 -20.72 17.75
C ASP A 21 -8.98 -19.88 16.48
N TYR A 22 -8.51 -18.67 16.65
CA TYR A 22 -8.21 -17.75 15.56
C TYR A 22 -7.05 -18.19 14.66
N THR A 23 -6.28 -19.23 15.02
CA THR A 23 -5.17 -19.72 14.19
C THR A 23 -5.63 -20.56 13.01
N ARG A 24 -6.87 -21.02 13.00
CA ARG A 24 -7.41 -21.93 11.96
C ARG A 24 -7.99 -21.23 10.73
N GLY A 25 -8.19 -19.91 10.78
CA GLY A 25 -8.59 -19.09 9.66
C GLY A 25 -7.39 -18.52 8.88
N LEU A 26 -7.66 -17.50 8.08
CA LEU A 26 -6.60 -16.68 7.49
C LEU A 26 -5.97 -15.82 8.59
N SER A 27 -4.77 -16.18 9.03
CA SER A 27 -4.12 -15.53 10.16
C SER A 27 -2.60 -15.51 10.06
N ILE A 28 -2.03 -14.51 10.72
CA ILE A 28 -0.59 -14.41 11.00
C ILE A 28 -0.44 -14.57 12.50
N TRP A 29 0.33 -15.57 12.96
CA TRP A 29 0.43 -15.79 14.38
C TRP A 29 1.80 -16.28 14.85
N PHE A 30 2.06 -16.08 16.14
CA PHE A 30 3.29 -16.42 16.84
C PHE A 30 2.96 -17.12 18.16
N ASP A 31 3.82 -18.05 18.57
CA ASP A 31 3.72 -18.82 19.82
C ASP A 31 4.62 -18.24 20.94
N LYS A 32 5.16 -17.06 20.74
CA LYS A 32 6.04 -16.35 21.68
C LYS A 32 5.82 -14.85 21.66
N PRO A 33 6.05 -14.15 22.78
CA PRO A 33 6.03 -12.70 22.83
C PRO A 33 7.06 -12.08 21.89
N THR A 34 6.80 -10.84 21.49
CA THR A 34 7.75 -10.04 20.70
C THR A 34 9.01 -9.71 21.53
N THR A 35 10.16 -9.73 20.88
CA THR A 35 11.40 -9.21 21.46
C THR A 35 11.31 -7.68 21.51
N LEU A 36 11.41 -7.10 22.69
CA LEU A 36 11.41 -5.66 22.87
C LEU A 36 12.84 -5.13 22.92
N VAL A 37 13.11 -4.03 22.23
CA VAL A 37 14.38 -3.29 22.35
C VAL A 37 14.27 -2.17 23.37
N ASN A 38 15.43 -1.82 23.96
CA ASN A 38 15.49 -0.70 24.87
C ASN A 38 15.17 0.60 24.09
N LYS A 39 14.11 1.27 24.49
CA LYS A 39 13.61 2.50 23.92
C LYS A 39 14.65 3.63 23.83
N ALA A 40 15.54 3.76 24.82
CA ALA A 40 16.58 4.77 24.83
C ALA A 40 17.57 4.64 23.66
N ILE A 41 17.64 3.45 23.03
CA ILE A 41 18.58 3.19 21.93
C ILE A 41 18.08 3.78 20.62
N TRP A 42 16.77 3.73 20.37
CA TRP A 42 16.27 4.15 19.05
C TRP A 42 15.59 5.53 19.02
N TRP A 43 15.02 6.01 20.13
CA TRP A 43 14.49 7.37 20.19
C TRP A 43 15.59 8.46 20.19
N GLY A 44 16.79 8.15 20.69
CA GLY A 44 17.89 9.11 20.80
C GLY A 44 18.74 9.29 19.55
N ASN A 45 18.61 8.44 18.53
CA ASN A 45 19.51 8.37 17.37
C ASN A 45 18.79 8.64 16.07
N THR A 46 18.27 9.80 15.91
CA THR A 46 17.66 10.13 14.66
C THR A 46 18.64 10.28 13.55
N PRO A 47 18.97 10.86 12.73
CA PRO A 47 19.16 10.62 11.31
C PRO A 47 20.18 9.53 10.94
N ASP A 48 21.00 9.06 11.84
CA ASP A 48 22.03 8.05 11.54
C ASP A 48 21.57 6.60 11.78
N MET A 49 20.37 6.41 12.30
CA MET A 49 19.77 5.09 12.54
C MET A 49 19.79 4.16 11.32
N TRP A 50 19.66 4.72 10.15
CA TRP A 50 19.52 3.98 8.89
C TRP A 50 20.85 3.74 8.18
N LYS A 51 21.97 4.22 8.74
CA LYS A 51 23.30 4.00 8.17
C LYS A 51 23.91 2.63 8.49
N GLY A 52 23.12 1.70 8.99
CA GLY A 52 23.49 0.28 9.04
C GLY A 52 24.45 -0.14 10.15
N GLU A 53 24.61 0.61 11.23
CA GLU A 53 25.61 0.28 12.23
C GLU A 53 25.21 -0.80 13.25
N THR A 54 23.91 -1.11 13.39
CA THR A 54 23.52 -2.19 14.31
C THR A 54 22.28 -2.94 13.81
N LYS A 55 22.51 -3.91 12.97
CA LYS A 55 21.52 -4.96 12.76
C LYS A 55 21.45 -5.78 14.07
N PRO A 56 20.30 -5.82 14.77
CA PRO A 56 20.19 -6.67 15.95
C PRO A 56 20.38 -8.14 15.55
N GLU A 57 21.19 -8.89 16.26
CA GLU A 57 21.43 -10.33 15.98
C GLU A 57 20.15 -11.17 15.98
N SER A 58 19.08 -10.69 16.65
CA SER A 58 17.77 -11.33 16.69
C SER A 58 16.86 -10.96 15.54
N ALA A 59 17.21 -9.99 14.69
CA ALA A 59 16.47 -9.68 13.51
C ALA A 59 16.68 -10.74 12.45
N GLY A 60 15.66 -11.16 11.75
CA GLY A 60 15.84 -11.95 10.53
C GLY A 60 16.83 -11.28 9.57
N ASP A 61 17.42 -12.02 8.64
CA ASP A 61 18.48 -11.50 7.77
C ASP A 61 18.09 -10.27 6.94
N THR A 62 16.80 -10.00 6.85
CA THR A 62 16.22 -8.91 6.06
C THR A 62 15.81 -7.69 6.88
N ALA A 63 15.63 -7.80 8.21
CA ALA A 63 15.25 -6.67 9.06
C ALA A 63 16.42 -5.72 9.24
N GLN A 64 16.18 -4.43 9.04
CA GLN A 64 17.20 -3.37 9.21
C GLN A 64 16.78 -2.26 10.18
N ASN A 65 15.52 -2.26 10.64
CA ASN A 65 15.11 -1.37 11.70
C ASN A 65 15.78 -1.80 13.02
N PRO A 66 16.38 -0.89 13.78
CA PRO A 66 16.94 -1.19 15.11
C PRO A 66 15.91 -1.81 16.06
N ASP A 67 14.63 -1.52 15.88
CA ASP A 67 13.51 -2.16 16.56
C ASP A 67 13.00 -3.37 15.77
N ALA A 68 13.80 -4.41 15.74
CA ALA A 68 13.49 -5.63 14.99
C ALA A 68 12.16 -6.30 15.43
N GLY A 69 11.81 -6.17 16.70
CA GLY A 69 10.52 -6.67 17.22
C GLY A 69 9.35 -5.96 16.56
N TRP A 70 9.44 -4.65 16.41
CA TRP A 70 8.43 -3.88 15.67
C TRP A 70 8.41 -4.26 14.18
N GLU A 71 9.55 -4.28 13.53
CA GLU A 71 9.64 -4.47 12.09
C GLU A 71 9.20 -5.88 11.66
N SER A 72 9.69 -6.92 12.34
CA SER A 72 9.52 -8.31 11.88
C SER A 72 8.49 -9.12 12.66
N GLN A 73 8.05 -8.65 13.81
CA GLN A 73 7.22 -9.45 14.71
C GLN A 73 5.92 -8.78 15.15
N SER A 74 5.74 -7.46 14.98
CA SER A 74 4.50 -6.78 15.38
C SER A 74 3.31 -7.20 14.50
N LEU A 75 2.11 -7.04 15.05
CA LEU A 75 0.85 -7.27 14.34
C LEU A 75 0.24 -5.91 13.98
N PRO A 76 0.22 -5.54 12.67
CA PRO A 76 -0.31 -4.26 12.22
C PRO A 76 -1.84 -4.29 12.17
N ILE A 77 -2.49 -3.30 12.78
CA ILE A 77 -3.93 -3.03 12.64
C ILE A 77 -4.16 -1.59 12.19
N GLY A 78 -5.28 -1.32 11.49
CA GLY A 78 -5.56 0.02 10.98
C GLY A 78 -6.93 0.15 10.36
N ASN A 79 -7.35 1.41 10.13
CA ASN A 79 -8.63 1.76 9.50
C ASN A 79 -8.51 2.77 8.36
N GLY A 80 -7.29 3.03 7.87
CA GLY A 80 -7.02 4.04 6.84
C GLY A 80 -6.64 5.41 7.39
N SER A 81 -7.06 5.75 8.62
CA SER A 81 -6.68 6.98 9.34
C SER A 81 -5.72 6.68 10.49
N LEU A 82 -6.11 5.78 11.37
CA LEU A 82 -5.34 5.33 12.51
C LEU A 82 -4.64 4.01 12.19
N GLY A 83 -3.40 3.86 12.64
CA GLY A 83 -2.63 2.63 12.55
C GLY A 83 -1.99 2.29 13.91
N ALA A 84 -1.88 1.02 14.22
CA ALA A 84 -1.18 0.57 15.40
C ALA A 84 -0.45 -0.74 15.17
N ASN A 85 0.65 -0.93 15.89
CA ASN A 85 1.39 -2.19 15.92
C ASN A 85 1.29 -2.80 17.31
N ILE A 86 0.76 -4.01 17.38
CA ILE A 86 0.57 -4.76 18.63
C ILE A 86 1.77 -5.68 18.81
N MET A 87 2.46 -5.52 19.92
CA MET A 87 3.66 -6.30 20.24
C MET A 87 3.34 -7.61 20.95
N GLY A 88 2.24 -7.68 21.70
CA GLY A 88 1.84 -8.87 22.44
C GLY A 88 2.74 -9.19 23.62
N SER A 89 3.39 -8.21 24.23
CA SER A 89 4.24 -8.41 25.40
C SER A 89 3.39 -8.69 26.63
N VAL A 90 3.85 -9.61 27.48
CA VAL A 90 3.07 -10.07 28.63
C VAL A 90 3.16 -9.09 29.80
N GLU A 91 4.37 -8.69 30.17
CA GLU A 91 4.66 -7.86 31.36
C GLU A 91 4.18 -6.42 31.17
N ALA A 92 4.44 -5.88 29.99
CA ALA A 92 3.96 -4.57 29.56
C ALA A 92 3.63 -4.64 28.07
N GLU A 93 2.36 -4.53 27.72
CA GLU A 93 1.97 -4.39 26.33
C GLU A 93 2.54 -3.07 25.78
N ARG A 94 3.14 -3.13 24.61
CA ARG A 94 3.63 -1.96 23.86
C ARG A 94 2.84 -1.84 22.55
N ILE A 95 2.34 -0.66 22.28
CA ILE A 95 1.58 -0.37 21.08
C ILE A 95 2.14 0.90 20.46
N THR A 96 2.77 0.79 19.30
CA THR A 96 3.13 1.96 18.49
C THR A 96 1.88 2.49 17.82
N PHE A 97 1.67 3.79 17.82
CA PHE A 97 0.44 4.40 17.35
C PHE A 97 0.70 5.50 16.32
N ASN A 98 -0.09 5.50 15.26
CA ASN A 98 0.01 6.44 14.15
C ASN A 98 -1.35 7.02 13.77
N GLU A 99 -1.33 8.25 13.31
CA GLU A 99 -2.39 8.90 12.58
C GLU A 99 -1.82 9.42 11.24
N LYS A 100 -2.53 9.19 10.15
CA LYS A 100 -2.00 9.33 8.79
C LYS A 100 -1.61 10.76 8.42
N THR A 101 -2.22 11.75 9.03
CA THR A 101 -1.99 13.17 8.72
C THR A 101 -0.92 13.83 9.59
N LEU A 102 -0.34 13.10 10.55
CA LEU A 102 0.73 13.64 11.39
C LEU A 102 2.05 13.69 10.63
N TRP A 103 2.33 14.83 10.03
CA TRP A 103 3.52 15.09 9.22
C TRP A 103 4.27 16.32 9.69
N ARG A 104 5.60 16.24 9.62
CA ARG A 104 6.50 17.39 9.73
C ARG A 104 6.60 18.09 8.38
N GLY A 105 7.10 19.31 8.35
CA GLY A 105 7.30 20.06 7.11
C GLY A 105 6.08 20.86 6.66
N GLY A 106 6.05 21.20 5.38
CA GLY A 106 4.97 21.99 4.78
C GLY A 106 5.15 23.52 4.92
N PRO A 107 4.14 24.30 4.51
CA PRO A 107 4.23 25.77 4.44
C PRO A 107 4.28 26.46 5.82
N ASN A 108 3.87 25.78 6.89
CA ASN A 108 3.84 26.33 8.25
C ASN A 108 5.14 26.15 9.04
N THR A 109 6.26 25.96 8.35
CA THR A 109 7.58 25.93 8.99
C THR A 109 8.13 27.34 9.21
N SER A 110 9.23 27.49 9.95
CA SER A 110 9.87 28.79 10.17
C SER A 110 10.42 29.45 8.89
N ALA A 111 10.50 28.72 7.77
CA ALA A 111 10.83 29.31 6.45
C ALA A 111 9.66 30.10 5.87
N GLY A 112 8.45 29.78 6.28
CA GLY A 112 7.22 30.38 5.79
C GLY A 112 6.74 29.83 4.43
N PRO A 113 5.53 30.19 4.03
CA PRO A 113 4.89 29.64 2.83
C PRO A 113 5.60 30.06 1.55
N GLU A 114 6.13 31.25 1.47
CA GLU A 114 6.87 31.71 0.28
C GLU A 114 8.08 30.82 -0.02
N ALA A 115 8.89 30.48 0.97
CA ALA A 115 10.03 29.61 0.81
C ALA A 115 9.65 28.15 0.53
N TYR A 116 8.45 27.73 0.94
CA TYR A 116 7.92 26.41 0.63
C TYR A 116 7.43 26.31 -0.82
N TRP A 117 6.68 27.32 -1.29
CA TRP A 117 6.02 27.28 -2.60
C TRP A 117 6.88 27.79 -3.76
N ASN A 118 7.96 28.56 -3.49
CA ASN A 118 8.82 29.13 -4.52
C ASN A 118 10.17 28.42 -4.65
N VAL A 119 10.17 27.10 -4.44
CA VAL A 119 11.36 26.25 -4.57
C VAL A 119 11.66 25.84 -6.02
N ASN A 120 10.74 26.12 -6.95
CA ASN A 120 10.95 25.84 -8.37
C ASN A 120 11.98 26.81 -8.96
N LYS A 121 12.93 26.29 -9.74
CA LYS A 121 13.78 27.10 -10.60
C LYS A 121 13.03 27.40 -11.90
N GLU A 122 13.16 28.64 -12.41
CA GLU A 122 12.58 29.03 -13.69
C GLU A 122 13.49 28.55 -14.85
N SER A 123 13.52 27.23 -15.07
CA SER A 123 14.49 26.53 -15.90
C SER A 123 14.01 26.23 -17.32
N ALA A 124 12.77 26.53 -17.65
CA ALA A 124 12.21 26.25 -18.97
C ALA A 124 13.02 26.85 -20.15
N HIS A 125 13.66 28.00 -19.94
CA HIS A 125 14.47 28.67 -20.96
C HIS A 125 15.75 27.89 -21.32
N VAL A 126 16.19 26.92 -20.50
CA VAL A 126 17.40 26.13 -20.74
C VAL A 126 17.10 24.90 -21.63
N LEU A 127 15.84 24.53 -21.81
CA LEU A 127 15.45 23.31 -22.53
C LEU A 127 15.98 23.30 -23.98
N ASP A 128 15.92 24.42 -24.68
CA ASP A 128 16.37 24.49 -26.06
C ASP A 128 17.89 24.30 -26.19
N GLU A 129 18.67 24.81 -25.21
CA GLU A 129 20.11 24.59 -25.16
C GLU A 129 20.47 23.14 -24.87
N ILE A 130 19.71 22.46 -23.96
CA ILE A 130 19.88 21.04 -23.67
C ILE A 130 19.56 20.21 -24.92
N ARG A 131 18.46 20.51 -25.61
CA ARG A 131 18.03 19.83 -26.83
C ARG A 131 19.02 20.01 -27.95
N GLN A 132 19.57 21.21 -28.09
CA GLN A 132 20.65 21.51 -29.08
C GLN A 132 21.92 20.72 -28.74
N ALA A 133 22.33 20.66 -27.46
CA ALA A 133 23.48 19.86 -27.06
C ALA A 133 23.32 18.37 -27.43
N PHE A 134 22.11 17.79 -27.30
CA PHE A 134 21.84 16.43 -27.79
C PHE A 134 21.95 16.32 -29.31
N LEU A 135 21.49 17.31 -30.09
CA LEU A 135 21.65 17.33 -31.56
C LEU A 135 23.11 17.41 -31.98
N ASP A 136 23.91 18.16 -31.23
CA ASP A 136 25.35 18.32 -31.47
C ASP A 136 26.17 17.09 -31.01
N GLY A 137 25.53 16.11 -30.36
CA GLY A 137 26.19 14.94 -29.79
C GLY A 137 26.96 15.22 -28.49
N ASP A 138 26.78 16.39 -27.88
CA ASP A 138 27.39 16.76 -26.59
C ASP A 138 26.50 16.40 -25.40
N GLU A 139 26.40 15.10 -25.12
CA GLU A 139 25.63 14.56 -24.00
C GLU A 139 26.14 15.01 -22.64
N LYS A 140 27.46 15.31 -22.53
CA LYS A 140 28.03 15.82 -21.29
C LYS A 140 27.50 17.21 -20.95
N LYS A 141 27.42 18.08 -21.97
CA LYS A 141 26.84 19.42 -21.83
C LYS A 141 25.34 19.31 -21.47
N ALA A 142 24.59 18.47 -22.17
CA ALA A 142 23.17 18.25 -21.87
C ALA A 142 22.95 17.79 -20.43
N ALA A 143 23.73 16.81 -19.95
CA ALA A 143 23.67 16.34 -18.58
C ALA A 143 24.04 17.39 -17.54
N LEU A 144 25.11 18.19 -17.81
CA LEU A 144 25.52 19.29 -16.93
C LEU A 144 24.43 20.35 -16.79
N LEU A 145 23.84 20.78 -17.92
CA LEU A 145 22.77 21.77 -17.94
C LEU A 145 21.52 21.24 -17.20
N THR A 146 21.16 19.97 -17.40
CA THR A 146 20.04 19.36 -16.70
C THR A 146 20.28 19.33 -15.19
N ARG A 147 21.43 18.84 -14.76
CA ARG A 147 21.81 18.78 -13.32
C ARG A 147 21.78 20.16 -12.67
N LYS A 148 22.31 21.17 -13.34
CA LYS A 148 22.38 22.55 -12.81
C LYS A 148 20.99 23.18 -12.66
N ASN A 149 20.05 22.89 -13.57
CA ASN A 149 18.82 23.65 -13.70
C ASN A 149 17.55 22.92 -13.26
N PHE A 150 17.55 21.56 -13.21
CA PHE A 150 16.33 20.75 -12.96
C PHE A 150 16.33 20.04 -11.59
N ASN A 151 16.94 20.63 -10.60
CA ASN A 151 16.82 20.28 -9.18
C ASN A 151 16.34 21.51 -8.39
N SER A 152 15.99 21.34 -7.12
CA SER A 152 15.65 22.45 -6.22
C SER A 152 16.74 22.65 -5.16
N GLU A 153 16.48 23.55 -4.21
CA GLU A 153 17.32 23.81 -3.04
C GLU A 153 16.78 23.13 -1.79
N VAL A 154 15.82 22.23 -1.94
CA VAL A 154 15.23 21.48 -0.81
C VAL A 154 16.00 20.16 -0.64
N PRO A 155 16.83 20.04 0.42
CA PRO A 155 17.62 18.84 0.62
C PRO A 155 16.76 17.59 0.77
N TYR A 156 17.21 16.49 0.19
CA TYR A 156 16.61 15.19 0.42
C TYR A 156 16.74 14.77 1.88
N GLU A 157 17.88 15.03 2.49
CA GLU A 157 18.16 14.63 3.86
C GLU A 157 17.66 15.69 4.87
N SER A 158 16.63 15.33 5.62
CA SER A 158 15.92 16.19 6.56
C SER A 158 16.82 16.87 7.60
N TYR A 159 17.85 16.19 8.07
CA TYR A 159 18.75 16.72 9.10
C TYR A 159 19.70 17.81 8.58
N LYS A 160 19.85 17.92 7.25
CA LYS A 160 20.66 18.99 6.63
C LYS A 160 19.88 20.28 6.45
N GLU A 161 18.56 20.23 6.46
CA GLU A 161 17.71 21.40 6.31
C GLU A 161 17.11 21.84 7.65
N LYS A 162 17.33 23.10 7.96
CA LYS A 162 16.53 23.79 8.99
C LYS A 162 15.91 25.01 8.30
N PRO A 163 14.59 25.00 8.09
CA PRO A 163 13.51 24.43 8.91
C PRO A 163 12.88 23.12 8.44
N PHE A 164 13.45 22.35 7.53
CA PHE A 164 12.92 21.07 7.07
C PHE A 164 11.58 21.19 6.32
N ARG A 165 11.64 21.87 5.18
CA ARG A 165 10.46 22.23 4.39
C ARG A 165 9.70 21.03 3.83
N PHE A 166 10.41 20.04 3.28
CA PHE A 166 9.76 18.84 2.72
C PHE A 166 9.06 18.00 3.79
N GLY A 167 9.73 17.78 4.92
CA GLY A 167 9.19 17.04 6.05
C GLY A 167 9.21 15.53 5.89
N ASN A 168 8.43 14.87 6.74
CA ASN A 168 8.28 13.41 6.77
C ASN A 168 7.01 13.02 7.52
N PHE A 169 6.51 11.79 7.25
CA PHE A 169 5.55 11.12 8.12
C PHE A 169 6.22 10.78 9.46
N THR A 170 5.51 10.96 10.58
CA THR A 170 6.07 10.72 11.92
C THR A 170 5.10 9.95 12.82
N THR A 171 5.63 9.21 13.80
CA THR A 171 4.80 8.48 14.77
C THR A 171 4.07 9.43 15.70
N MET A 172 2.90 9.03 16.23
CA MET A 172 2.27 9.73 17.34
C MET A 172 2.91 9.41 18.69
N GLY A 173 3.60 8.27 18.80
CA GLY A 173 4.21 7.78 20.02
C GLY A 173 3.74 6.37 20.38
N GLU A 174 3.82 6.03 21.66
CA GLU A 174 3.57 4.66 22.09
C GLU A 174 2.69 4.59 23.33
N PHE A 175 1.82 3.59 23.38
CA PHE A 175 1.09 3.22 24.58
C PHE A 175 1.80 2.06 25.27
N TYR A 176 1.88 2.14 26.61
CA TYR A 176 2.34 1.07 27.46
C TYR A 176 1.23 0.69 28.44
N ILE A 177 0.94 -0.61 28.54
CA ILE A 177 -0.03 -1.15 29.50
C ILE A 177 0.69 -2.18 30.35
N GLU A 178 1.21 -1.74 31.50
CA GLU A 178 1.85 -2.61 32.48
C GLU A 178 0.79 -3.52 33.11
N THR A 179 1.10 -4.81 33.26
CA THR A 179 0.12 -5.82 33.72
C THR A 179 0.49 -6.41 35.08
N GLY A 180 1.71 -6.20 35.54
CA GLY A 180 2.23 -6.88 36.73
C GLY A 180 2.42 -8.39 36.59
N LEU A 181 2.21 -8.93 35.37
CA LEU A 181 2.43 -10.35 35.06
C LEU A 181 3.89 -10.60 34.69
N SER A 182 4.32 -11.85 34.76
CA SER A 182 5.63 -12.31 34.31
C SER A 182 5.47 -13.46 33.32
N THR A 183 6.39 -13.58 32.38
CA THR A 183 6.46 -14.71 31.44
C THR A 183 6.88 -16.02 32.12
N ILE A 184 7.45 -15.97 33.32
CA ILE A 184 7.88 -17.17 34.06
C ILE A 184 6.65 -17.98 34.45
N GLY A 185 6.58 -19.25 34.01
CA GLY A 185 5.45 -20.13 34.25
C GLY A 185 4.20 -19.84 33.42
N MET A 186 4.33 -19.07 32.35
CA MET A 186 3.30 -18.90 31.33
C MET A 186 3.24 -20.14 30.40
N SER A 187 2.05 -20.48 29.95
CA SER A 187 1.81 -21.53 28.94
C SER A 187 0.82 -21.08 27.88
N ASP A 188 0.76 -21.85 26.80
CA ASP A 188 -0.22 -21.71 25.70
C ASP A 188 -0.29 -20.31 25.10
N TYR A 189 0.86 -19.63 25.05
CA TYR A 189 0.93 -18.28 24.51
C TYR A 189 0.70 -18.27 22.99
N LYS A 190 -0.22 -17.40 22.56
CA LYS A 190 -0.46 -17.09 21.17
C LYS A 190 -0.71 -15.59 21.00
N ARG A 191 -0.12 -14.98 19.98
CA ARG A 191 -0.54 -13.68 19.47
C ARG A 191 -0.84 -13.81 17.98
N ILE A 192 -1.98 -13.29 17.56
CA ILE A 192 -2.64 -13.64 16.31
C ILE A 192 -3.18 -12.37 15.69
N LEU A 193 -2.93 -12.13 14.41
CA LEU A 193 -3.68 -11.23 13.57
C LEU A 193 -4.64 -12.05 12.71
N SER A 194 -5.91 -12.03 13.04
CA SER A 194 -6.96 -12.63 12.22
C SER A 194 -7.28 -11.73 11.04
N LEU A 195 -6.97 -12.17 9.83
CA LEU A 195 -7.30 -11.45 8.60
C LEU A 195 -8.79 -11.52 8.29
N ASP A 196 -9.49 -12.55 8.76
CA ASP A 196 -10.93 -12.69 8.56
C ASP A 196 -11.74 -11.62 9.31
N SER A 197 -11.20 -11.07 10.39
CA SER A 197 -11.91 -10.12 11.26
C SER A 197 -11.16 -8.81 11.52
N ALA A 198 -9.96 -8.63 10.96
CA ALA A 198 -9.06 -7.51 11.25
C ALA A 198 -8.87 -7.28 12.76
N LEU A 199 -8.69 -8.37 13.50
CA LEU A 199 -8.57 -8.42 14.97
C LEU A 199 -7.21 -8.97 15.36
N ALA A 200 -6.44 -8.20 16.15
CA ALA A 200 -5.28 -8.73 16.84
C ALA A 200 -5.71 -9.33 18.19
N VAL A 201 -5.17 -10.50 18.53
CA VAL A 201 -5.51 -11.24 19.74
C VAL A 201 -4.24 -11.72 20.41
N VAL A 202 -4.17 -11.61 21.73
CA VAL A 202 -3.12 -12.23 22.57
C VAL A 202 -3.77 -13.10 23.61
N GLN A 203 -3.40 -14.38 23.65
CA GLN A 203 -3.92 -15.38 24.58
C GLN A 203 -2.78 -16.10 25.28
N PHE A 204 -2.93 -16.36 26.55
CA PHE A 204 -2.00 -17.18 27.34
C PHE A 204 -2.61 -17.63 28.66
N ASN A 205 -2.03 -18.67 29.25
CA ASN A 205 -2.34 -19.12 30.58
C ASN A 205 -1.24 -18.72 31.57
N LYS A 206 -1.61 -18.24 32.75
CA LYS A 206 -0.70 -17.87 33.83
C LYS A 206 -1.32 -18.16 35.18
N ASP A 207 -0.65 -18.97 36.02
CA ASP A 207 -1.07 -19.32 37.38
C ASP A 207 -2.52 -19.84 37.43
N GLY A 208 -2.89 -20.66 36.43
CA GLY A 208 -4.22 -21.25 36.28
C GLY A 208 -5.33 -20.25 35.93
N VAL A 209 -4.97 -19.11 35.38
CA VAL A 209 -5.88 -18.08 34.81
C VAL A 209 -5.63 -17.98 33.34
N ALA A 210 -6.70 -18.02 32.52
CA ALA A 210 -6.64 -17.75 31.09
C ALA A 210 -6.83 -16.25 30.83
N TYR A 211 -5.88 -15.65 30.16
CA TYR A 211 -5.90 -14.25 29.78
C TYR A 211 -6.12 -14.10 28.28
N GLU A 212 -6.94 -13.12 27.88
CA GLU A 212 -7.15 -12.74 26.50
C GLU A 212 -7.13 -11.22 26.36
N ARG A 213 -6.46 -10.73 25.31
CA ARG A 213 -6.44 -9.32 24.90
C ARG A 213 -6.88 -9.22 23.44
N ASN A 214 -7.72 -8.25 23.12
CA ASN A 214 -8.24 -8.01 21.77
C ASN A 214 -7.97 -6.56 21.37
N TYR A 215 -7.57 -6.35 20.12
CA TYR A 215 -7.24 -5.04 19.58
C TYR A 215 -7.79 -4.91 18.17
N PHE A 216 -8.53 -3.83 17.92
CA PHE A 216 -8.98 -3.47 16.56
C PHE A 216 -9.11 -1.95 16.41
N ILE A 217 -9.13 -1.46 15.18
CA ILE A 217 -9.38 -0.05 14.86
C ILE A 217 -10.59 0.01 13.94
N SER A 218 -11.70 0.58 14.42
CA SER A 218 -12.95 0.68 13.68
C SER A 218 -12.91 1.85 12.69
N TYR A 219 -13.16 1.59 11.41
CA TYR A 219 -13.32 2.64 10.40
C TYR A 219 -14.62 3.43 10.60
N PRO A 220 -15.80 2.81 10.81
CA PRO A 220 -17.03 3.57 10.99
C PRO A 220 -17.05 4.50 12.21
N ASN A 221 -16.22 4.20 13.23
CA ASN A 221 -16.24 4.91 14.50
C ASN A 221 -14.98 5.73 14.78
N ASN A 222 -13.94 5.64 13.92
CA ASN A 222 -12.63 6.29 14.11
C ASN A 222 -12.05 6.09 15.52
N VAL A 223 -12.11 4.86 16.03
CA VAL A 223 -11.65 4.52 17.37
C VAL A 223 -10.84 3.23 17.36
N MET A 224 -9.75 3.21 18.10
CA MET A 224 -9.06 1.98 18.50
C MET A 224 -9.68 1.47 19.79
N ALA A 225 -10.03 0.18 19.84
CA ALA A 225 -10.54 -0.51 21.02
C ALA A 225 -9.54 -1.58 21.45
N ILE A 226 -9.24 -1.59 22.74
CA ILE A 226 -8.31 -2.51 23.41
C ILE A 226 -9.04 -3.14 24.57
N ARG A 227 -9.21 -4.46 24.59
CA ARG A 227 -9.85 -5.18 25.66
C ARG A 227 -8.91 -6.16 26.35
N PHE A 228 -8.86 -6.14 27.68
CA PHE A 228 -8.18 -7.10 28.52
C PHE A 228 -9.21 -7.85 29.35
N LYS A 229 -9.24 -9.17 29.30
CA LYS A 229 -10.11 -10.02 30.13
C LYS A 229 -9.38 -11.24 30.67
N ALA A 230 -9.91 -11.84 31.68
CA ALA A 230 -9.48 -13.09 32.27
C ALA A 230 -10.70 -14.00 32.55
N ASP A 231 -10.49 -15.30 32.60
CA ASP A 231 -11.54 -16.29 32.92
C ASP A 231 -11.89 -16.32 34.40
N LYS A 232 -11.08 -15.63 35.26
CA LYS A 232 -11.35 -15.49 36.70
C LYS A 232 -11.52 -14.02 37.09
N PRO A 233 -12.45 -13.72 38.00
CA PRO A 233 -12.73 -12.34 38.43
C PRO A 233 -11.53 -11.70 39.15
N GLY A 234 -11.43 -10.36 39.04
CA GLY A 234 -10.44 -9.56 39.76
C GLY A 234 -9.01 -9.75 39.31
N LYS A 235 -8.74 -10.25 38.11
CA LYS A 235 -7.40 -10.59 37.64
C LYS A 235 -6.74 -9.52 36.77
N GLN A 236 -7.45 -8.46 36.43
CA GLN A 236 -6.87 -7.35 35.68
C GLN A 236 -6.34 -6.29 36.64
N ASN A 237 -5.00 -6.14 36.66
CA ASN A 237 -4.28 -5.09 37.36
C ASN A 237 -3.40 -4.38 36.35
N LEU A 238 -3.82 -3.22 35.86
CA LEU A 238 -3.23 -2.56 34.70
C LEU A 238 -2.81 -1.12 35.01
N VAL A 239 -1.70 -0.68 34.43
CA VAL A 239 -1.32 0.73 34.41
C VAL A 239 -1.11 1.15 32.96
N PHE A 240 -2.03 1.97 32.45
CA PHE A 240 -1.91 2.56 31.12
C PHE A 240 -1.10 3.85 31.20
N SER A 241 -0.13 3.99 30.32
CA SER A 241 0.65 5.21 30.13
C SER A 241 0.93 5.47 28.65
N TYR A 242 1.21 6.73 28.33
CA TYR A 242 1.54 7.17 26.98
C TYR A 242 2.92 7.82 26.98
N GLU A 243 3.69 7.48 25.98
CA GLU A 243 4.98 8.10 25.68
C GLU A 243 4.87 8.86 24.36
N PRO A 244 4.98 10.20 24.41
CA PRO A 244 4.75 11.05 23.26
C PRO A 244 5.89 11.00 22.25
N ASN A 245 5.58 11.43 21.03
CA ASN A 245 6.58 11.75 20.02
C ASN A 245 7.57 12.82 20.55
N PRO A 246 8.89 12.56 20.54
CA PRO A 246 9.89 13.45 21.13
C PRO A 246 10.10 14.77 20.37
N VAL A 247 9.61 14.91 19.13
CA VAL A 247 9.65 16.16 18.36
C VAL A 247 8.33 16.92 18.43
N SER A 248 7.64 16.75 19.56
CA SER A 248 6.40 17.48 19.87
C SER A 248 6.44 18.09 21.27
N THR A 249 5.80 19.21 21.41
CA THR A 249 5.58 19.85 22.71
C THR A 249 4.10 19.75 23.08
N GLY A 250 3.81 19.15 24.22
CA GLY A 250 2.44 18.90 24.63
C GLY A 250 2.26 18.68 26.11
N LYS A 251 1.01 18.42 26.52
CA LYS A 251 0.62 18.18 27.90
C LYS A 251 -0.42 17.05 27.99
N MET A 252 -0.18 16.13 28.95
CA MET A 252 -1.18 15.15 29.36
C MET A 252 -2.06 15.73 30.45
N GLU A 253 -3.36 15.68 30.24
CA GLU A 253 -4.37 16.14 31.19
C GLU A 253 -5.37 15.02 31.49
N ALA A 254 -6.03 15.12 32.63
CA ALA A 254 -7.18 14.26 32.92
C ALA A 254 -8.36 14.64 32.03
N ASP A 255 -9.06 13.64 31.50
CA ASP A 255 -10.30 13.79 30.77
C ASP A 255 -11.43 13.09 31.55
N GLY A 256 -11.98 13.82 32.53
CA GLY A 256 -12.87 13.24 33.52
C GLY A 256 -12.16 12.30 34.49
N THR A 257 -12.92 11.36 35.07
CA THR A 257 -12.40 10.38 36.04
C THR A 257 -11.73 9.17 35.38
N ASN A 258 -12.14 8.85 34.16
CA ASN A 258 -11.81 7.62 33.45
C ASN A 258 -10.97 7.84 32.19
N GLY A 259 -10.51 9.05 31.92
CA GLY A 259 -9.84 9.36 30.67
C GLY A 259 -8.61 10.23 30.83
N LEU A 260 -7.81 10.24 29.78
CA LEU A 260 -6.65 11.09 29.57
C LEU A 260 -6.78 11.78 28.21
N ILE A 261 -6.24 12.99 28.11
CA ILE A 261 -6.11 13.72 26.87
C ILE A 261 -4.68 14.25 26.72
N TRP A 262 -4.03 13.92 25.62
CA TRP A 262 -2.79 14.52 25.19
C TRP A 262 -3.09 15.57 24.14
N LYS A 263 -2.63 16.80 24.38
CA LYS A 263 -2.75 17.93 23.46
C LYS A 263 -1.34 18.42 23.15
N ALA A 264 -0.96 18.42 21.88
CA ALA A 264 0.39 18.75 21.48
C ALA A 264 0.47 19.44 20.13
N ARG A 265 1.67 19.93 19.84
CA ARG A 265 2.09 20.47 18.54
C ARG A 265 3.42 19.89 18.15
N LEU A 266 3.59 19.63 16.86
CA LEU A 266 4.91 19.33 16.31
C LEU A 266 5.80 20.59 16.35
N ASP A 267 7.07 20.41 16.68
CA ASP A 267 7.98 21.54 16.92
C ASP A 267 8.33 22.31 15.64
N ASN A 268 8.36 21.64 14.48
CA ASN A 268 8.85 22.27 13.25
C ASN A 268 7.79 23.02 12.44
N ASN A 269 6.54 22.58 12.45
CA ASN A 269 5.45 23.18 11.65
C ASN A 269 4.21 23.53 12.46
N GLN A 270 4.26 23.39 13.79
CA GLN A 270 3.18 23.75 14.71
C GLN A 270 1.85 23.00 14.45
N MET A 271 1.89 21.86 13.72
CA MET A 271 0.70 21.02 13.52
C MET A 271 0.17 20.57 14.87
N GLU A 272 -1.09 20.88 15.14
CA GLU A 272 -1.77 20.47 16.37
C GLU A 272 -2.28 19.04 16.23
N TYR A 273 -2.17 18.25 17.31
CA TYR A 273 -2.79 16.95 17.37
C TYR A 273 -3.28 16.61 18.77
N VAL A 274 -4.28 15.76 18.82
CA VAL A 274 -4.92 15.32 20.06
C VAL A 274 -5.02 13.81 20.06
N ILE A 275 -4.66 13.21 21.19
CA ILE A 275 -4.95 11.81 21.50
C ILE A 275 -5.83 11.78 22.75
N ARG A 276 -6.96 11.09 22.67
CA ARG A 276 -7.89 10.94 23.77
C ARG A 276 -8.03 9.47 24.11
N ILE A 277 -7.87 9.15 25.40
CA ILE A 277 -7.94 7.79 25.93
C ILE A 277 -9.07 7.73 26.95
N HIS A 278 -9.89 6.72 26.90
CA HIS A 278 -10.95 6.45 27.88
C HIS A 278 -10.90 4.99 28.31
N ALA A 279 -11.04 4.73 29.61
CA ALA A 279 -11.09 3.39 30.15
C ALA A 279 -12.44 3.09 30.79
N THR A 280 -12.94 1.87 30.57
CA THR A 280 -14.09 1.31 31.29
C THR A 280 -13.68 -0.01 31.95
N THR A 281 -14.20 -0.30 33.11
CA THR A 281 -13.90 -1.51 33.88
C THR A 281 -15.16 -2.25 34.27
N LYS A 282 -15.07 -3.58 34.25
CA LYS A 282 -16.07 -4.45 34.84
C LYS A 282 -15.50 -4.99 36.15
N GLY A 283 -16.05 -4.55 37.26
CA GLY A 283 -15.45 -4.75 38.58
C GLY A 283 -14.19 -3.93 38.81
N GLY A 284 -13.59 -4.11 40.00
CA GLY A 284 -12.36 -3.44 40.41
C GLY A 284 -12.51 -1.92 40.61
N THR A 285 -11.37 -1.24 40.57
CA THR A 285 -11.27 0.21 40.75
C THR A 285 -10.43 0.83 39.64
N LEU A 286 -10.79 2.02 39.20
CA LEU A 286 -10.02 2.84 38.21
C LEU A 286 -9.63 4.16 38.86
N CYS A 287 -8.38 4.55 38.69
CA CYS A 287 -7.83 5.80 39.21
C CYS A 287 -7.05 6.51 38.09
N ASN A 288 -7.37 7.80 37.88
CA ASN A 288 -6.64 8.68 36.99
C ASN A 288 -5.73 9.58 37.84
N LYS A 289 -4.41 9.34 37.80
CA LYS A 289 -3.43 10.11 38.55
C LYS A 289 -2.10 10.22 37.81
N GLY A 290 -1.57 11.44 37.76
CA GLY A 290 -0.22 11.68 37.23
C GLY A 290 -0.09 11.36 35.74
N GLY A 291 -1.13 11.53 34.94
CA GLY A 291 -1.12 11.21 33.50
C GLY A 291 -1.17 9.71 33.18
N LYS A 292 -1.58 8.88 34.15
CA LYS A 292 -1.74 7.43 34.00
C LYS A 292 -3.14 6.99 34.44
N LEU A 293 -3.64 5.91 33.82
CA LEU A 293 -4.84 5.21 34.31
C LEU A 293 -4.41 3.92 35.01
N SER A 294 -4.74 3.82 36.29
CA SER A 294 -4.43 2.63 37.11
C SER A 294 -5.70 1.87 37.41
N ILE A 295 -5.72 0.58 37.11
CA ILE A 295 -6.85 -0.34 37.31
C ILE A 295 -6.41 -1.43 38.25
N ASN A 296 -7.22 -1.73 39.28
CA ASN A 296 -6.94 -2.79 40.23
C ASN A 296 -8.15 -3.70 40.43
N GLY A 297 -7.90 -5.00 40.27
CA GLY A 297 -8.87 -6.04 40.56
C GLY A 297 -10.11 -6.05 39.66
N ALA A 298 -9.98 -5.62 38.41
CA ALA A 298 -11.06 -5.71 37.44
C ALA A 298 -11.19 -7.12 36.83
N ASP A 299 -12.39 -7.47 36.38
CA ASP A 299 -12.67 -8.67 35.59
C ASP A 299 -12.35 -8.46 34.12
N GLU A 300 -12.69 -7.28 33.60
CA GLU A 300 -12.46 -6.85 32.24
C GLU A 300 -12.15 -5.36 32.22
N VAL A 301 -11.27 -4.96 31.31
CA VAL A 301 -10.94 -3.55 31.05
C VAL A 301 -10.99 -3.29 29.55
N VAL A 302 -11.64 -2.21 29.17
CA VAL A 302 -11.64 -1.69 27.80
C VAL A 302 -11.04 -0.31 27.77
N PHE A 303 -10.00 -0.12 26.95
CA PHE A 303 -9.50 1.20 26.59
C PHE A 303 -9.98 1.54 25.18
N LEU A 304 -10.47 2.76 25.03
CA LEU A 304 -10.81 3.37 23.76
C LEU A 304 -9.83 4.52 23.49
N VAL A 305 -9.35 4.61 22.26
CA VAL A 305 -8.40 5.65 21.84
C VAL A 305 -8.90 6.30 20.55
N THR A 306 -9.01 7.63 20.57
CA THR A 306 -9.27 8.45 19.38
C THR A 306 -8.13 9.44 19.21
N ALA A 307 -7.76 9.72 17.95
CA ALA A 307 -6.72 10.70 17.65
C ALA A 307 -7.02 11.42 16.33
N ASP A 308 -6.59 12.67 16.24
CA ASP A 308 -6.73 13.49 15.05
C ASP A 308 -5.69 14.61 15.05
N THR A 309 -5.46 15.23 13.89
CA THR A 309 -4.63 16.41 13.72
C THR A 309 -5.48 17.61 13.26
N ASP A 310 -4.90 18.79 13.21
CA ASP A 310 -5.56 19.97 12.62
C ASP A 310 -5.46 20.01 11.08
N TYR A 311 -4.91 18.96 10.46
CA TYR A 311 -4.76 18.86 9.01
C TYR A 311 -6.11 18.81 8.30
N GLN A 312 -6.21 19.63 7.26
CA GLN A 312 -7.32 19.56 6.31
C GLN A 312 -6.77 19.48 4.89
N ILE A 313 -7.20 18.46 4.14
CA ILE A 313 -6.83 18.32 2.72
C ILE A 313 -7.30 19.56 1.95
N ASN A 314 -6.42 20.14 1.13
CA ASN A 314 -6.70 21.34 0.36
C ASN A 314 -6.29 21.15 -1.11
N PHE A 315 -7.25 21.27 -2.00
CA PHE A 315 -7.05 21.10 -3.45
C PHE A 315 -6.69 22.42 -4.17
N ASN A 316 -6.76 23.55 -3.47
CA ASN A 316 -6.45 24.86 -4.01
C ASN A 316 -5.82 25.77 -2.93
N PRO A 317 -4.60 25.43 -2.45
CA PRO A 317 -3.94 26.14 -1.36
C PRO A 317 -3.65 27.60 -1.73
N ASP A 318 -3.84 28.49 -0.77
CA ASP A 318 -3.30 29.84 -0.86
C ASP A 318 -1.80 29.79 -0.56
N TYR A 319 -0.98 30.17 -1.52
CA TYR A 319 0.47 30.12 -1.44
C TYR A 319 1.11 31.18 -0.51
N THR A 320 0.30 32.08 0.02
CA THR A 320 0.72 33.11 1.00
C THR A 320 0.31 32.75 2.43
N ASP A 321 -0.58 31.74 2.58
CA ASP A 321 -1.08 31.34 3.89
C ASP A 321 -0.26 30.16 4.46
N PRO A 322 0.46 30.36 5.59
CA PRO A 322 1.14 29.26 6.26
C PRO A 322 0.17 28.17 6.76
N LYS A 323 -1.10 28.50 6.97
CA LYS A 323 -2.15 27.59 7.46
C LYS A 323 -3.03 27.03 6.35
N ALA A 324 -2.55 27.01 5.10
CA ALA A 324 -3.32 26.52 3.95
C ALA A 324 -3.85 25.08 4.10
N TYR A 325 -3.30 24.28 5.01
CA TYR A 325 -3.72 22.90 5.31
C TYR A 325 -4.23 22.72 6.74
N VAL A 326 -4.61 23.80 7.41
CA VAL A 326 -5.20 23.77 8.78
C VAL A 326 -6.67 24.06 8.68
N GLY A 327 -7.54 23.23 9.27
CA GLY A 327 -8.99 23.44 9.22
C GLY A 327 -9.79 22.51 10.14
N VAL A 328 -9.19 21.44 10.64
CA VAL A 328 -9.81 20.53 11.58
C VAL A 328 -9.56 21.01 13.02
N ASN A 329 -10.53 20.85 13.91
CA ASN A 329 -10.34 21.02 15.34
C ASN A 329 -10.20 19.63 15.99
N PRO A 330 -8.97 19.15 16.24
CA PRO A 330 -8.76 17.80 16.74
C PRO A 330 -9.28 17.57 18.16
N GLN A 331 -9.52 18.63 18.93
CA GLN A 331 -10.14 18.51 20.25
C GLN A 331 -11.64 18.20 20.14
N GLU A 332 -12.33 18.79 19.18
CA GLU A 332 -13.76 18.56 18.96
C GLU A 332 -14.02 17.21 18.29
N THR A 333 -13.25 16.87 17.23
CA THR A 333 -13.42 15.61 16.51
C THR A 333 -13.15 14.40 17.40
N THR A 334 -12.03 14.41 18.13
CA THR A 334 -11.70 13.31 19.04
C THR A 334 -12.67 13.17 20.20
N ALA A 335 -13.24 14.29 20.70
CA ALA A 335 -14.25 14.26 21.75
C ALA A 335 -15.58 13.70 21.25
N ALA A 336 -16.00 14.05 20.03
CA ALA A 336 -17.22 13.51 19.42
C ALA A 336 -17.10 12.00 19.20
N TRP A 337 -16.02 11.55 18.56
CA TRP A 337 -15.79 10.12 18.35
C TRP A 337 -15.70 9.32 19.66
N MET A 338 -15.02 9.85 20.68
CA MET A 338 -14.94 9.19 21.97
C MET A 338 -16.31 9.07 22.65
N LYS A 339 -17.10 10.15 22.63
CA LYS A 339 -18.46 10.14 23.19
C LYS A 339 -19.33 9.05 22.56
N ASP A 340 -19.29 8.96 21.23
CA ASP A 340 -20.09 7.97 20.49
C ASP A 340 -19.58 6.55 20.74
N ALA A 341 -18.27 6.36 20.77
CA ALA A 341 -17.65 5.06 21.05
C ALA A 341 -17.96 4.55 22.47
N VAL A 342 -17.91 5.43 23.49
CA VAL A 342 -18.28 5.07 24.87
C VAL A 342 -19.75 4.71 24.96
N ALA A 343 -20.62 5.43 24.26
CA ALA A 343 -22.07 5.14 24.24
C ALA A 343 -22.40 3.78 23.60
N LEU A 344 -21.66 3.39 22.56
CA LEU A 344 -21.83 2.10 21.88
C LEU A 344 -21.34 0.93 22.73
N GLY A 345 -20.19 1.09 23.38
CA GLY A 345 -19.51 0.03 24.09
C GLY A 345 -18.81 -0.97 23.17
N TYR A 346 -17.96 -1.83 23.78
CA TYR A 346 -17.03 -2.70 23.04
C TYR A 346 -17.71 -3.62 22.03
N GLU A 347 -18.78 -4.33 22.42
CA GLU A 347 -19.40 -5.35 21.55
C GLU A 347 -20.04 -4.70 20.31
N ALA A 348 -20.74 -3.58 20.45
CA ALA A 348 -21.33 -2.87 19.33
C ALA A 348 -20.26 -2.22 18.42
N LEU A 349 -19.15 -1.75 19.00
CA LEU A 349 -17.99 -1.26 18.23
C LEU A 349 -17.34 -2.38 17.40
N PHE A 350 -17.18 -3.57 17.99
CA PHE A 350 -16.63 -4.72 17.28
C PHE A 350 -17.58 -5.20 16.17
N ASP A 351 -18.88 -5.26 16.42
CA ASP A 351 -19.87 -5.61 15.39
C ASP A 351 -19.86 -4.62 14.21
N ALA A 352 -19.76 -3.33 14.48
CA ALA A 352 -19.67 -2.30 13.45
C ALA A 352 -18.36 -2.42 12.65
N HIS A 353 -17.23 -2.59 13.33
CA HIS A 353 -15.91 -2.84 12.74
C HIS A 353 -15.93 -4.09 11.84
N TYR A 354 -16.38 -5.22 12.38
CA TYR A 354 -16.40 -6.48 11.64
C TYR A 354 -17.29 -6.39 10.40
N LYS A 355 -18.49 -5.84 10.54
CA LYS A 355 -19.43 -5.69 9.42
C LYS A 355 -18.87 -4.83 8.30
N ASP A 356 -18.24 -3.71 8.62
CA ASP A 356 -17.59 -2.85 7.64
C ASP A 356 -16.44 -3.59 6.95
N TYR A 357 -15.50 -4.10 7.73
CA TYR A 357 -14.32 -4.79 7.22
C TYR A 357 -14.68 -6.03 6.36
N ALA A 358 -15.54 -6.90 6.87
CA ALA A 358 -15.96 -8.12 6.18
C ALA A 358 -16.69 -7.82 4.86
N SER A 359 -17.36 -6.67 4.75
CA SER A 359 -18.01 -6.23 3.52
C SER A 359 -17.04 -5.99 2.37
N LEU A 360 -15.77 -5.74 2.69
CA LEU A 360 -14.67 -5.56 1.74
C LEU A 360 -13.84 -6.84 1.61
N PHE A 361 -13.38 -7.39 2.73
CA PHE A 361 -12.44 -8.50 2.73
C PHE A 361 -13.04 -9.77 2.12
N ASN A 362 -14.29 -10.10 2.45
CA ASN A 362 -14.96 -11.31 1.98
C ASN A 362 -15.39 -11.28 0.50
N ARG A 363 -15.14 -10.18 -0.22
CA ARG A 363 -15.44 -10.10 -1.66
C ARG A 363 -14.57 -11.03 -2.49
N VAL A 364 -13.36 -11.34 -2.04
CA VAL A 364 -12.42 -12.19 -2.79
C VAL A 364 -11.91 -13.32 -1.90
N SER A 365 -11.95 -14.52 -2.44
CA SER A 365 -11.31 -15.69 -1.84
C SER A 365 -10.42 -16.39 -2.85
N LEU A 366 -9.32 -16.97 -2.36
CA LEU A 366 -8.38 -17.77 -3.15
C LEU A 366 -8.17 -19.10 -2.45
N SER A 367 -8.23 -20.20 -3.19
CA SER A 367 -7.92 -21.55 -2.70
C SER A 367 -7.02 -22.24 -3.70
N LEU A 368 -5.85 -22.66 -3.26
CA LEU A 368 -4.82 -23.31 -4.05
C LEU A 368 -4.64 -24.76 -3.59
N ASN A 369 -4.68 -25.70 -4.53
CA ASN A 369 -4.49 -27.13 -4.29
C ASN A 369 -5.26 -27.66 -3.04
N PRO A 370 -6.57 -27.42 -2.91
CA PRO A 370 -7.34 -27.72 -1.70
C PRO A 370 -7.41 -29.21 -1.37
N HIS A 371 -7.12 -30.08 -2.33
CA HIS A 371 -7.17 -31.53 -2.21
C HIS A 371 -5.80 -32.19 -2.08
N GLU A 372 -4.72 -31.41 -2.05
CA GLU A 372 -3.41 -31.98 -1.83
C GLU A 372 -3.37 -32.60 -0.43
N PRO A 373 -3.13 -33.92 -0.29
CA PRO A 373 -3.11 -34.56 1.01
C PRO A 373 -2.03 -33.91 1.86
N MET A 374 -2.40 -33.48 3.07
CA MET A 374 -1.41 -33.16 4.09
C MET A 374 -0.56 -34.39 4.32
N THR A 375 0.65 -34.38 3.82
CA THR A 375 1.55 -35.54 3.95
C THR A 375 1.95 -35.73 5.40
N LEU A 376 2.38 -36.93 5.77
CA LEU A 376 2.94 -37.21 7.10
C LEU A 376 4.11 -36.29 7.50
N GLU A 377 4.74 -35.61 6.51
CA GLU A 377 5.73 -34.56 6.73
C GLU A 377 5.08 -33.21 7.13
N TYR A 378 3.78 -33.05 7.01
CA TYR A 378 3.00 -31.84 7.33
C TYR A 378 1.79 -32.17 8.23
N PRO A 379 1.99 -32.61 9.48
CA PRO A 379 0.87 -32.67 10.39
C PRO A 379 0.45 -31.23 10.73
N GLY A 380 -0.71 -30.84 10.22
CA GLY A 380 -1.33 -29.57 10.59
C GLY A 380 -0.56 -28.29 10.23
N VAL A 381 -0.60 -27.87 8.95
CA VAL A 381 -0.04 -26.56 8.53
C VAL A 381 -0.55 -25.41 9.41
N TYR A 382 -1.78 -25.51 9.93
CA TYR A 382 -2.35 -24.55 10.86
C TYR A 382 -1.74 -24.60 12.27
N ASP A 383 -1.06 -25.68 12.63
CA ASP A 383 -0.50 -25.87 13.99
C ASP A 383 0.90 -25.24 14.12
N LEU A 384 1.47 -24.72 13.01
CA LEU A 384 2.76 -24.04 13.00
C LEU A 384 2.57 -22.53 12.96
N PRO A 385 3.28 -21.76 13.82
CA PRO A 385 3.34 -20.33 13.74
C PRO A 385 3.81 -19.84 12.37
N THR A 386 3.33 -18.66 11.94
CA THR A 386 3.61 -18.12 10.61
C THR A 386 5.11 -18.02 10.28
N TYR A 387 5.93 -17.57 11.25
CA TYR A 387 7.38 -17.48 11.06
C TYR A 387 8.05 -18.85 10.84
N GLN A 388 7.54 -19.92 11.45
CA GLN A 388 8.03 -21.29 11.22
C GLN A 388 7.61 -21.82 9.84
N ARG A 389 6.40 -21.51 9.41
CA ARG A 389 5.93 -21.83 8.06
C ARG A 389 6.79 -21.13 7.01
N LEU A 390 7.06 -19.83 7.21
CA LEU A 390 7.93 -19.05 6.33
C LEU A 390 9.37 -19.59 6.31
N ALA A 391 9.92 -19.99 7.46
CA ALA A 391 11.23 -20.61 7.53
C ALA A 391 11.31 -21.94 6.74
N ARG A 392 10.25 -22.75 6.77
CA ARG A 392 10.14 -23.98 5.96
C ARG A 392 10.02 -23.66 4.47
N TYR A 393 9.25 -22.63 4.12
CA TYR A 393 9.09 -22.16 2.75
C TYR A 393 10.45 -21.66 2.17
N ARG A 394 11.23 -20.95 2.98
CA ARG A 394 12.62 -20.54 2.63
C ARG A 394 13.53 -21.73 2.33
N GLN A 395 13.29 -22.89 2.96
CA GLN A 395 14.00 -24.15 2.68
C GLN A 395 13.48 -24.89 1.44
N GLY A 396 12.56 -24.30 0.68
CA GLY A 396 12.02 -24.88 -0.55
C GLY A 396 10.84 -25.85 -0.35
N LYS A 397 10.25 -25.90 0.84
CA LYS A 397 9.05 -26.69 1.11
C LYS A 397 7.80 -25.91 0.74
N PRO A 398 6.95 -26.37 -0.18
CA PRO A 398 5.76 -25.65 -0.60
C PRO A 398 4.77 -25.52 0.57
N ASP A 399 4.07 -24.39 0.61
CA ASP A 399 2.99 -24.10 1.56
C ASP A 399 1.93 -23.22 0.90
N TYR A 400 0.99 -23.84 0.20
CA TYR A 400 -0.06 -23.14 -0.56
C TYR A 400 -0.97 -22.29 0.35
N LYS A 401 -1.17 -22.70 1.60
CA LYS A 401 -1.94 -21.91 2.57
C LYS A 401 -1.16 -20.65 3.02
N LEU A 402 0.16 -20.68 3.05
CA LEU A 402 0.97 -19.48 3.28
C LEU A 402 0.89 -18.55 2.06
N GLU A 403 0.91 -19.08 0.85
CA GLU A 403 0.74 -18.34 -0.38
C GLU A 403 -0.62 -17.64 -0.44
N GLU A 404 -1.73 -18.35 -0.10
CA GLU A 404 -3.07 -17.77 0.04
C GLU A 404 -3.10 -16.68 1.12
N THR A 405 -2.47 -16.93 2.27
CA THR A 405 -2.42 -15.97 3.39
C THR A 405 -1.68 -14.69 2.98
N TYR A 406 -0.54 -14.82 2.29
CA TYR A 406 0.22 -13.67 1.79
C TYR A 406 -0.57 -12.85 0.76
N TYR A 407 -1.26 -13.50 -0.16
CA TYR A 407 -2.17 -12.85 -1.11
C TYR A 407 -3.27 -12.05 -0.40
N GLN A 408 -3.95 -12.65 0.57
CA GLN A 408 -5.01 -11.99 1.32
C GLN A 408 -4.48 -10.93 2.29
N PHE A 409 -3.24 -11.09 2.75
CA PHE A 409 -2.59 -10.09 3.59
C PHE A 409 -2.37 -8.77 2.86
N GLY A 410 -1.98 -8.78 1.57
CA GLY A 410 -1.91 -7.53 0.80
C GLY A 410 -3.28 -6.85 0.67
N ARG A 411 -4.38 -7.60 0.51
CA ARG A 411 -5.73 -7.03 0.54
C ARG A 411 -6.07 -6.44 1.92
N TYR A 412 -5.75 -7.16 2.99
CA TYR A 412 -5.90 -6.68 4.36
C TYR A 412 -5.15 -5.36 4.57
N LEU A 413 -3.88 -5.31 4.20
CA LEU A 413 -3.05 -4.11 4.36
C LEU A 413 -3.62 -2.90 3.60
N LEU A 414 -4.19 -3.10 2.41
CA LEU A 414 -4.82 -2.03 1.64
C LEU A 414 -6.09 -1.51 2.34
N ILE A 415 -6.95 -2.39 2.83
CA ILE A 415 -8.15 -2.02 3.60
C ILE A 415 -7.76 -1.29 4.89
N ALA A 416 -6.71 -1.75 5.58
CA ALA A 416 -6.27 -1.18 6.84
C ALA A 416 -5.55 0.16 6.68
N SER A 417 -4.96 0.44 5.50
CA SER A 417 -4.14 1.64 5.27
C SER A 417 -4.72 2.65 4.29
N SER A 418 -5.79 2.35 3.56
CA SER A 418 -6.34 3.24 2.53
C SER A 418 -7.86 3.14 2.43
N ARG A 419 -8.56 4.08 3.05
CA ARG A 419 -10.02 4.14 3.08
C ARG A 419 -10.51 5.53 2.62
N PRO A 420 -11.68 5.61 1.97
CA PRO A 420 -12.25 6.88 1.53
C PRO A 420 -12.28 7.96 2.63
N GLY A 421 -12.01 9.21 2.25
CA GLY A 421 -11.96 10.34 3.19
C GLY A 421 -10.62 10.51 3.92
N ASN A 422 -9.63 9.68 3.64
CA ASN A 422 -8.29 9.73 4.23
C ASN A 422 -7.21 9.90 3.14
N LEU A 423 -5.94 9.97 3.57
CA LEU A 423 -4.79 9.99 2.68
C LEU A 423 -4.43 8.57 2.19
N PRO A 424 -3.69 8.42 1.09
CA PRO A 424 -3.28 7.11 0.57
C PRO A 424 -2.25 6.41 1.46
N ALA A 425 -2.00 5.12 1.20
CA ALA A 425 -0.90 4.39 1.80
C ALA A 425 0.44 4.97 1.35
N ASN A 426 1.30 5.38 2.31
CA ASN A 426 2.67 5.83 2.05
C ASN A 426 3.63 4.64 1.92
N LEU A 427 4.96 4.85 1.90
CA LEU A 427 5.97 3.79 1.81
C LEU A 427 5.85 2.70 2.88
N GLN A 428 5.27 3.01 4.03
CA GLN A 428 5.00 2.08 5.13
C GLN A 428 3.50 1.92 5.42
N GLY A 429 2.64 2.29 4.47
CA GLY A 429 1.19 2.24 4.62
C GLY A 429 0.66 3.30 5.56
N ILE A 430 0.62 2.99 6.84
CA ILE A 430 0.24 3.88 7.93
C ILE A 430 1.09 3.61 9.18
N TRP A 431 1.94 2.58 9.14
CA TRP A 431 2.69 2.09 10.28
C TRP A 431 4.11 2.62 10.28
N HIS A 432 4.47 3.34 11.34
CA HIS A 432 5.81 3.89 11.53
C HIS A 432 6.12 4.01 13.01
N ASN A 433 7.36 3.72 13.41
CA ASN A 433 7.75 3.67 14.81
C ASN A 433 8.78 4.73 15.22
N ASN A 434 9.03 5.75 14.39
CA ASN A 434 10.05 6.74 14.67
C ASN A 434 9.64 8.17 14.29
N VAL A 435 10.49 9.15 14.65
CA VAL A 435 10.29 10.57 14.29
C VAL A 435 10.63 10.88 12.85
N ASP A 436 11.56 10.14 12.27
CA ASP A 436 11.95 10.16 10.86
C ASP A 436 12.17 8.72 10.41
N GLY A 437 12.06 8.44 9.16
CA GLY A 437 12.14 7.08 8.64
C GLY A 437 12.84 6.98 7.29
N PRO A 438 13.05 5.75 6.81
CA PRO A 438 13.61 5.52 5.50
C PRO A 438 12.83 6.29 4.45
N TRP A 439 13.56 7.02 3.59
CA TRP A 439 12.95 7.82 2.51
C TRP A 439 11.83 8.75 2.99
N ARG A 440 11.93 9.31 4.21
CA ARG A 440 10.91 10.19 4.83
C ARG A 440 9.56 9.52 5.07
N VAL A 441 9.44 8.22 4.80
CA VAL A 441 8.15 7.52 4.74
C VAL A 441 7.18 8.29 3.84
N ASP A 442 7.71 8.80 2.73
CA ASP A 442 7.00 9.70 1.82
C ASP A 442 6.07 8.97 0.85
N TYR A 443 5.46 9.73 -0.06
CA TYR A 443 4.80 9.20 -1.25
C TYR A 443 5.81 9.18 -2.39
N HIS A 444 6.44 8.02 -2.59
CA HIS A 444 7.47 7.85 -3.61
C HIS A 444 6.82 7.53 -4.95
N ASN A 445 6.98 8.46 -5.92
CA ASN A 445 6.15 8.49 -7.14
C ASN A 445 6.81 7.85 -8.36
N ASN A 446 7.84 7.04 -8.20
CA ASN A 446 8.51 6.37 -9.34
C ASN A 446 8.17 4.89 -9.48
N ILE A 447 7.50 4.29 -8.49
CA ILE A 447 6.99 2.92 -8.48
C ILE A 447 6.14 2.63 -7.23
N ASN A 448 6.56 3.09 -6.04
CA ASN A 448 6.09 2.59 -4.75
C ASN A 448 4.61 2.90 -4.52
N ILE A 449 4.21 4.18 -4.53
CA ILE A 449 2.80 4.53 -4.35
C ILE A 449 1.91 3.94 -5.46
N GLN A 450 2.42 3.84 -6.68
CA GLN A 450 1.67 3.24 -7.78
C GLN A 450 1.40 1.75 -7.51
N MET A 451 2.43 1.01 -7.08
CA MET A 451 2.32 -0.41 -6.75
C MET A 451 1.33 -0.67 -5.61
N ASN A 452 1.23 0.24 -4.64
CA ASN A 452 0.27 0.12 -3.55
C ASN A 452 -1.18 -0.04 -4.04
N TYR A 453 -1.49 0.48 -5.21
CA TYR A 453 -2.86 0.48 -5.76
C TYR A 453 -3.10 -0.48 -6.92
N TRP A 454 -2.07 -1.20 -7.39
CA TRP A 454 -2.27 -2.19 -8.45
C TRP A 454 -3.30 -3.28 -8.12
N PRO A 455 -3.41 -3.79 -6.89
CA PRO A 455 -4.43 -4.80 -6.59
C PRO A 455 -5.83 -4.22 -6.39
N ALA A 456 -5.99 -2.90 -6.17
CA ALA A 456 -7.25 -2.33 -5.70
C ALA A 456 -8.45 -2.65 -6.62
N GLY A 457 -8.35 -2.35 -7.90
CA GLY A 457 -9.42 -2.61 -8.86
C GLY A 457 -9.68 -4.09 -9.08
N SER A 458 -8.63 -4.85 -9.37
CA SER A 458 -8.72 -6.27 -9.74
C SER A 458 -9.13 -7.18 -8.58
N THR A 459 -8.84 -6.80 -7.33
CA THR A 459 -9.23 -7.57 -6.13
C THR A 459 -10.48 -7.04 -5.42
N ASN A 460 -11.36 -6.34 -6.16
CA ASN A 460 -12.66 -5.86 -5.69
C ASN A 460 -12.60 -4.86 -4.52
N LEU A 461 -11.60 -3.98 -4.53
CA LEU A 461 -11.34 -2.94 -3.54
C LEU A 461 -11.18 -1.56 -4.19
N ALA A 462 -11.90 -1.30 -5.28
CA ALA A 462 -11.75 -0.07 -6.05
C ALA A 462 -11.90 1.20 -5.21
N GLU A 463 -12.80 1.21 -4.21
CA GLU A 463 -12.99 2.33 -3.29
C GLU A 463 -11.73 2.68 -2.48
N CYS A 464 -10.82 1.72 -2.26
CA CYS A 464 -9.54 1.99 -1.60
C CYS A 464 -8.58 2.83 -2.47
N THR A 465 -8.89 3.05 -3.76
CA THR A 465 -8.15 3.96 -4.64
C THR A 465 -8.53 5.44 -4.42
N LEU A 466 -9.70 5.72 -3.85
CA LEU A 466 -10.18 7.10 -3.69
C LEU A 466 -9.21 8.01 -2.90
N PRO A 467 -8.54 7.55 -1.82
CA PRO A 467 -7.51 8.34 -1.16
C PRO A 467 -6.35 8.74 -2.09
N LEU A 468 -5.91 7.84 -2.99
CA LEU A 468 -4.90 8.16 -3.98
C LEU A 468 -5.41 9.23 -4.96
N ILE A 469 -6.66 9.15 -5.39
CA ILE A 469 -7.25 10.14 -6.29
C ILE A 469 -7.33 11.50 -5.60
N ASP A 470 -7.72 11.57 -4.35
CA ASP A 470 -7.72 12.82 -3.58
C ASP A 470 -6.31 13.36 -3.37
N PHE A 471 -5.31 12.51 -3.13
CA PHE A 471 -3.91 12.92 -3.12
C PHE A 471 -3.47 13.50 -4.48
N ILE A 472 -3.80 12.86 -5.60
CA ILE A 472 -3.52 13.37 -6.95
C ILE A 472 -4.14 14.76 -7.14
N LYS A 473 -5.36 14.99 -6.68
CA LYS A 473 -6.01 16.31 -6.74
C LYS A 473 -5.21 17.39 -6.00
N THR A 474 -4.57 17.07 -4.87
CA THR A 474 -3.73 18.02 -4.13
C THR A 474 -2.48 18.43 -4.90
N LEU A 475 -2.00 17.57 -5.81
CA LEU A 475 -0.81 17.83 -6.61
C LEU A 475 -1.07 18.72 -7.84
N VAL A 476 -2.33 18.90 -8.25
CA VAL A 476 -2.65 19.59 -9.52
C VAL A 476 -2.18 21.04 -9.51
N LYS A 477 -2.64 21.84 -8.53
CA LYS A 477 -2.30 23.28 -8.49
C LYS A 477 -0.81 23.56 -8.27
N PRO A 478 -0.12 22.91 -7.34
CA PRO A 478 1.33 23.02 -7.23
C PRO A 478 2.05 22.48 -8.47
N GLY A 479 1.56 21.39 -9.05
CA GLY A 479 2.12 20.75 -10.24
C GLY A 479 2.00 21.60 -11.50
N GLU A 480 0.98 22.47 -11.62
CA GLU A 480 0.88 23.47 -12.67
C GLU A 480 2.04 24.48 -12.60
N LYS A 481 2.43 24.92 -11.37
CA LYS A 481 3.61 25.78 -11.17
C LYS A 481 4.89 25.05 -11.57
N THR A 482 5.05 23.81 -11.16
CA THR A 482 6.21 22.97 -11.48
C THR A 482 6.33 22.74 -13.00
N ALA A 483 5.23 22.38 -13.66
CA ALA A 483 5.18 22.21 -15.12
C ALA A 483 5.61 23.47 -15.86
N LYS A 484 5.10 24.64 -15.43
CA LYS A 484 5.43 25.92 -16.05
C LYS A 484 6.89 26.32 -15.82
N ALA A 485 7.36 26.26 -14.57
CA ALA A 485 8.69 26.75 -14.19
C ALA A 485 9.82 25.91 -14.81
N TYR A 486 9.74 24.61 -14.74
CA TYR A 486 10.79 23.73 -15.26
C TYR A 486 10.67 23.45 -16.76
N PHE A 487 9.45 23.35 -17.30
CA PHE A 487 9.23 22.85 -18.65
C PHE A 487 8.55 23.86 -19.59
N GLY A 488 8.10 25.02 -19.10
CA GLY A 488 7.29 25.95 -19.88
C GLY A 488 5.96 25.35 -20.36
N ALA A 489 5.56 24.25 -19.75
CA ALA A 489 4.42 23.43 -20.14
C ALA A 489 3.13 23.86 -19.42
N ARG A 490 2.00 23.65 -20.10
CA ARG A 490 0.66 23.68 -19.50
C ARG A 490 0.39 22.37 -18.78
N GLY A 491 -0.77 22.28 -18.12
CA GLY A 491 -1.17 21.11 -17.37
C GLY A 491 -0.36 20.98 -16.07
N TRP A 492 -0.23 19.77 -15.54
CA TRP A 492 0.43 19.53 -14.26
C TRP A 492 1.36 18.32 -14.30
N THR A 493 2.37 18.37 -13.46
CA THR A 493 3.25 17.23 -13.16
C THR A 493 3.69 17.25 -11.70
N ALA A 494 4.32 16.17 -11.25
CA ALA A 494 4.97 16.05 -9.95
C ALA A 494 6.32 15.35 -10.13
N SER A 495 7.20 15.48 -9.15
CA SER A 495 8.48 14.78 -9.10
C SER A 495 8.40 13.52 -8.25
N ILE A 496 9.56 12.91 -7.97
CA ILE A 496 9.69 11.59 -7.36
C ILE A 496 9.12 11.53 -5.93
N SER A 497 9.31 12.56 -5.12
CA SER A 497 8.87 12.58 -3.73
C SER A 497 7.67 13.50 -3.53
N GLY A 498 6.67 13.02 -2.83
CA GLY A 498 5.47 13.76 -2.46
C GLY A 498 5.20 13.71 -0.97
N ASN A 499 4.52 14.74 -0.47
CA ASN A 499 4.04 14.84 0.91
C ASN A 499 2.57 15.26 0.94
N ILE A 500 1.99 15.40 2.12
CA ILE A 500 0.59 15.77 2.27
C ILE A 500 0.29 17.26 2.01
N PHE A 501 1.32 18.07 1.76
CA PHE A 501 1.23 19.52 1.58
C PHE A 501 1.41 19.94 0.12
N GLY A 502 1.19 19.04 -0.85
CA GLY A 502 1.23 19.35 -2.27
C GLY A 502 2.63 19.62 -2.82
N PHE A 503 3.68 18.99 -2.31
CA PHE A 503 5.03 19.12 -2.83
C PHE A 503 5.17 18.39 -4.16
N THR A 504 5.63 19.10 -5.22
CA THR A 504 5.67 18.57 -6.60
C THR A 504 7.02 18.78 -7.29
N THR A 505 7.95 19.49 -6.66
CA THR A 505 9.25 19.81 -7.27
C THR A 505 10.27 18.69 -7.10
N PRO A 506 11.34 18.63 -7.90
CA PRO A 506 12.52 17.83 -7.55
C PRO A 506 13.08 18.26 -6.18
N LEU A 507 13.81 17.37 -5.55
CA LEU A 507 14.62 17.69 -4.37
C LEU A 507 16.02 18.14 -4.81
N GLU A 508 16.87 18.56 -3.86
CA GLU A 508 18.28 18.81 -4.12
C GLU A 508 19.00 17.47 -4.28
N SER A 509 19.58 17.26 -5.44
CA SER A 509 20.47 16.11 -5.69
C SER A 509 21.35 16.37 -6.91
N GLU A 510 22.58 15.90 -6.83
CA GLU A 510 23.46 15.80 -7.99
C GLU A 510 23.17 14.57 -8.85
N ASP A 511 22.57 13.56 -8.26
CA ASP A 511 22.13 12.36 -8.97
C ASP A 511 20.75 12.56 -9.59
N MET A 512 20.74 12.92 -10.86
CA MET A 512 19.52 13.16 -11.64
C MET A 512 18.83 11.86 -12.06
N SER A 513 19.48 10.71 -11.97
CA SER A 513 18.87 9.44 -12.37
C SER A 513 17.65 9.10 -11.53
N TRP A 514 17.66 9.41 -10.23
CA TRP A 514 16.51 9.27 -9.38
C TRP A 514 15.68 10.56 -9.25
N ASN A 515 16.33 11.72 -9.16
CA ASN A 515 15.64 12.97 -8.80
C ASN A 515 14.85 13.59 -9.97
N PHE A 516 15.31 13.40 -11.21
CA PHE A 516 14.66 13.93 -12.40
C PHE A 516 13.61 12.96 -12.95
N ASN A 517 12.38 13.06 -12.50
CA ASN A 517 11.28 12.23 -12.97
C ASN A 517 10.02 13.06 -13.28
N PRO A 518 9.96 13.71 -14.45
CA PRO A 518 8.79 14.50 -14.84
C PRO A 518 7.55 13.65 -15.16
N MET A 519 7.68 12.32 -15.23
CA MET A 519 6.58 11.40 -15.50
C MET A 519 5.87 10.90 -14.24
N ALA A 520 6.28 11.31 -13.05
CA ALA A 520 5.60 10.92 -11.81
C ALA A 520 4.13 11.36 -11.80
N GLY A 521 3.82 12.61 -12.15
CA GLY A 521 2.45 13.09 -12.28
C GLY A 521 1.63 12.33 -13.33
N PRO A 522 2.09 12.22 -14.57
CA PRO A 522 1.42 11.41 -15.60
C PRO A 522 1.20 9.94 -15.22
N TRP A 523 2.16 9.29 -14.55
CA TRP A 523 1.96 7.92 -14.07
C TRP A 523 0.88 7.85 -12.98
N LEU A 524 0.89 8.78 -12.03
CA LEU A 524 -0.19 8.87 -11.03
C LEU A 524 -1.55 9.05 -11.68
N ALA A 525 -1.66 9.88 -12.71
CA ALA A 525 -2.93 10.12 -13.41
C ALA A 525 -3.49 8.89 -14.13
N THR A 526 -2.67 7.88 -14.47
CA THR A 526 -3.17 6.62 -15.05
C THR A 526 -4.08 5.85 -14.10
N HIS A 527 -3.87 5.96 -12.78
CA HIS A 527 -4.72 5.31 -11.76
C HIS A 527 -6.14 5.86 -11.74
N VAL A 528 -6.32 7.11 -12.17
CA VAL A 528 -7.65 7.74 -12.29
C VAL A 528 -8.45 7.07 -13.41
N TRP A 529 -7.78 6.73 -14.52
CA TRP A 529 -8.41 5.97 -15.61
C TRP A 529 -8.68 4.52 -15.17
N ASP A 530 -7.75 3.87 -14.48
CA ASP A 530 -7.95 2.51 -13.97
C ASP A 530 -9.16 2.42 -13.03
N TYR A 531 -9.32 3.39 -12.12
CA TYR A 531 -10.51 3.46 -11.27
C TYR A 531 -11.81 3.47 -12.10
N TYR A 532 -11.89 4.34 -13.13
CA TYR A 532 -13.01 4.36 -14.03
C TYR A 532 -13.17 3.04 -14.79
N ASP A 533 -12.10 2.47 -15.28
CA ASP A 533 -12.15 1.27 -16.12
C ASP A 533 -12.65 0.03 -15.35
N TYR A 534 -12.32 -0.07 -14.05
CA TYR A 534 -12.86 -1.10 -13.17
C TYR A 534 -14.31 -0.81 -12.70
N THR A 535 -14.65 0.44 -12.43
CA THR A 535 -15.96 0.79 -11.84
C THR A 535 -17.03 1.17 -12.86
N ARG A 536 -16.63 1.68 -14.02
CA ARG A 536 -17.49 2.31 -15.02
C ARG A 536 -18.31 3.48 -14.46
N ASP A 537 -17.81 4.13 -13.39
CA ASP A 537 -18.42 5.32 -12.80
C ASP A 537 -18.23 6.53 -13.72
N LYS A 538 -19.21 6.72 -14.61
CA LYS A 538 -19.19 7.82 -15.59
C LYS A 538 -19.37 9.19 -14.92
N GLN A 539 -20.05 9.25 -13.78
CA GLN A 539 -20.21 10.49 -13.03
C GLN A 539 -18.86 10.92 -12.43
N PHE A 540 -18.15 10.02 -11.76
CA PHE A 540 -16.79 10.26 -11.30
C PHE A 540 -15.87 10.74 -12.44
N LEU A 541 -15.88 10.02 -13.58
CA LEU A 541 -15.07 10.40 -14.74
C LEU A 541 -15.36 11.83 -15.19
N LYS A 542 -16.63 12.20 -15.27
CA LYS A 542 -17.07 13.52 -15.72
C LYS A 542 -16.72 14.64 -14.72
N GLU A 543 -16.92 14.41 -13.44
CA GLU A 543 -16.85 15.45 -12.40
C GLU A 543 -15.43 15.63 -11.85
N THR A 544 -14.61 14.58 -11.89
CA THR A 544 -13.29 14.54 -11.28
C THR A 544 -12.23 13.99 -12.21
N GLY A 545 -12.42 12.78 -12.72
CA GLY A 545 -11.36 12.01 -13.35
C GLY A 545 -10.84 12.64 -14.64
N TYR A 546 -11.71 13.16 -15.48
CA TYR A 546 -11.32 13.63 -16.79
C TYR A 546 -10.36 14.82 -16.77
N GLU A 547 -10.58 15.80 -15.91
CA GLU A 547 -9.70 16.96 -15.80
C GLU A 547 -8.30 16.58 -15.28
N LEU A 548 -8.20 15.61 -14.38
CA LEU A 548 -6.92 15.09 -13.90
C LEU A 548 -6.12 14.44 -15.04
N ILE A 549 -6.77 13.56 -15.80
CA ILE A 549 -6.18 12.84 -16.94
C ILE A 549 -5.82 13.82 -18.06
N LYS A 550 -6.76 14.68 -18.47
CA LYS A 550 -6.61 15.65 -19.56
C LYS A 550 -5.44 16.59 -19.33
N ASN A 551 -5.38 17.21 -18.15
CA ASN A 551 -4.33 18.20 -17.86
C ASN A 551 -2.96 17.54 -17.72
N SER A 552 -2.88 16.30 -17.28
CA SER A 552 -1.64 15.53 -17.30
C SER A 552 -1.23 15.14 -18.74
N ALA A 553 -2.18 14.80 -19.60
CA ALA A 553 -1.93 14.57 -21.04
C ALA A 553 -1.47 15.85 -21.76
N ILE A 554 -2.01 17.01 -21.40
CA ILE A 554 -1.58 18.30 -21.92
C ILE A 554 -0.12 18.56 -21.52
N PHE A 555 0.26 18.32 -20.26
CA PHE A 555 1.65 18.42 -19.83
C PHE A 555 2.56 17.49 -20.64
N ALA A 556 2.16 16.23 -20.82
CA ALA A 556 2.94 15.25 -21.58
C ALA A 556 3.20 15.71 -23.03
N VAL A 557 2.21 16.31 -23.68
CA VAL A 557 2.37 16.85 -25.05
C VAL A 557 3.28 18.07 -25.08
N ASP A 558 3.12 19.01 -24.16
CA ASP A 558 3.92 20.23 -24.11
C ASP A 558 5.39 19.96 -23.70
N TYR A 559 5.65 18.90 -22.94
CA TYR A 559 7.00 18.45 -22.58
C TYR A 559 7.75 17.83 -23.75
N LEU A 560 7.05 17.20 -24.70
CA LEU A 560 7.67 16.57 -25.85
C LEU A 560 8.41 17.57 -26.73
N TRP A 561 9.50 17.12 -27.26
CA TRP A 561 10.32 17.84 -28.24
C TRP A 561 10.15 17.22 -29.62
N LYS A 562 9.79 18.04 -30.61
CA LYS A 562 9.72 17.63 -32.01
C LYS A 562 11.08 17.75 -32.64
N LYS A 563 11.69 16.64 -33.00
CA LYS A 563 12.98 16.59 -33.72
C LYS A 563 12.87 17.14 -35.16
N PRO A 564 14.02 17.49 -35.81
CA PRO A 564 14.02 17.93 -37.21
C PRO A 564 13.41 16.92 -38.19
N ASP A 565 13.49 15.61 -37.92
CA ASP A 565 12.87 14.55 -38.70
C ASP A 565 11.34 14.42 -38.51
N GLY A 566 10.77 15.19 -37.60
CA GLY A 566 9.35 15.19 -37.31
C GLY A 566 8.91 14.25 -36.20
N THR A 567 9.82 13.43 -35.68
CA THR A 567 9.56 12.51 -34.55
C THR A 567 9.44 13.30 -33.25
N TYR A 568 8.50 12.91 -32.38
CA TYR A 568 8.41 13.42 -31.01
C TYR A 568 9.22 12.54 -30.05
N THR A 569 10.03 13.17 -29.21
CA THR A 569 10.79 12.54 -28.14
C THR A 569 10.79 13.38 -26.87
N ALA A 570 11.21 12.84 -25.75
CA ALA A 570 11.32 13.53 -24.48
C ALA A 570 12.80 13.83 -24.17
N ALA A 571 13.14 15.12 -24.04
CA ALA A 571 14.51 15.53 -23.72
C ALA A 571 14.52 16.82 -22.87
N PRO A 572 15.26 16.81 -21.71
CA PRO A 572 15.97 15.67 -21.10
C PRO A 572 15.04 14.60 -20.57
N SER A 573 15.50 13.36 -20.41
CA SER A 573 14.74 12.26 -19.84
C SER A 573 15.64 11.30 -19.05
N THR A 574 15.04 10.50 -18.18
CA THR A 574 15.74 9.48 -17.37
C THR A 574 14.92 8.19 -17.33
N SER A 575 15.58 7.10 -17.00
CA SER A 575 14.92 5.87 -16.56
C SER A 575 15.30 5.63 -15.09
N PRO A 576 14.46 6.01 -14.12
CA PRO A 576 14.82 5.90 -12.71
C PRO A 576 15.16 4.45 -12.32
N GLU A 577 16.15 4.24 -11.44
CA GLU A 577 17.01 5.22 -10.72
C GLU A 577 18.49 5.02 -11.07
N HIS A 578 18.84 4.90 -12.34
CA HIS A 578 20.21 4.72 -12.78
C HIS A 578 20.41 5.24 -14.22
N GLY A 579 21.65 5.17 -14.68
CA GLY A 579 22.00 5.48 -16.07
C GLY A 579 22.09 6.98 -16.39
N PRO A 580 22.22 7.33 -17.65
CA PRO A 580 22.45 8.70 -18.08
C PRO A 580 21.18 9.52 -18.16
N ILE A 581 21.35 10.85 -18.24
CA ILE A 581 20.33 11.74 -18.78
C ILE A 581 20.29 11.54 -20.29
N ASP A 582 19.13 11.30 -20.84
CA ASP A 582 18.90 10.85 -22.21
C ASP A 582 17.95 11.77 -22.98
N GLN A 583 17.88 11.58 -24.29
CA GLN A 583 16.98 12.30 -25.19
C GLN A 583 15.79 11.43 -25.65
N GLY A 584 15.36 10.48 -24.84
CA GLY A 584 14.26 9.59 -25.21
C GLY A 584 14.24 8.25 -24.47
N ALA A 585 14.42 8.28 -23.15
CA ALA A 585 14.29 7.09 -22.32
C ALA A 585 12.94 6.39 -22.55
N THR A 586 12.96 5.08 -22.77
CA THR A 586 11.79 4.27 -23.12
C THR A 586 10.70 4.37 -22.06
N PHE A 587 11.06 4.45 -20.78
CA PHE A 587 10.12 4.68 -19.69
C PHE A 587 9.25 5.92 -19.92
N VAL A 588 9.87 7.04 -20.24
CA VAL A 588 9.17 8.32 -20.43
C VAL A 588 8.19 8.24 -21.60
N HIS A 589 8.61 7.64 -22.72
CA HIS A 589 7.72 7.44 -23.87
C HIS A 589 6.57 6.47 -23.56
N ALA A 590 6.81 5.43 -22.77
CA ALA A 590 5.79 4.47 -22.36
C ALA A 590 4.69 5.12 -21.50
N VAL A 591 5.08 5.95 -20.53
CA VAL A 591 4.12 6.71 -19.69
C VAL A 591 3.35 7.73 -20.53
N ILE A 592 4.01 8.44 -21.44
CA ILE A 592 3.35 9.39 -22.35
C ILE A 592 2.32 8.67 -23.24
N ARG A 593 2.66 7.49 -23.81
CA ARG A 593 1.69 6.69 -24.56
C ARG A 593 0.47 6.37 -23.75
N GLU A 594 0.68 5.86 -22.54
CA GLU A 594 -0.40 5.43 -21.66
C GLU A 594 -1.34 6.58 -21.30
N ILE A 595 -0.80 7.73 -20.84
CA ILE A 595 -1.66 8.85 -20.46
C ILE A 595 -2.40 9.47 -21.65
N LEU A 596 -1.82 9.48 -22.84
CA LEU A 596 -2.51 9.96 -24.06
C LEU A 596 -3.62 8.99 -24.47
N LEU A 597 -3.41 7.67 -24.41
CA LEU A 597 -4.46 6.67 -24.66
C LEU A 597 -5.60 6.82 -23.67
N ASN A 598 -5.30 6.97 -22.38
CA ASN A 598 -6.30 7.18 -21.34
C ASN A 598 -7.11 8.46 -21.57
N ALA A 599 -6.46 9.57 -21.96
CA ALA A 599 -7.13 10.83 -22.28
C ALA A 599 -8.03 10.71 -23.54
N ILE A 600 -7.57 10.01 -24.56
CA ILE A 600 -8.33 9.72 -25.78
C ILE A 600 -9.60 8.94 -25.44
N ASP A 601 -9.47 7.88 -24.66
CA ASP A 601 -10.59 7.01 -24.33
C ASP A 601 -11.57 7.68 -23.36
N ALA A 602 -11.07 8.42 -22.36
CA ALA A 602 -11.90 9.24 -21.49
C ALA A 602 -12.70 10.30 -22.28
N SER A 603 -12.05 10.98 -23.22
CA SER A 603 -12.69 11.94 -24.12
C SER A 603 -13.78 11.30 -24.99
N LYS A 604 -13.56 10.07 -25.51
CA LYS A 604 -14.58 9.32 -26.27
C LYS A 604 -15.77 8.95 -25.40
N VAL A 605 -15.53 8.43 -24.18
CA VAL A 605 -16.57 8.05 -23.21
C VAL A 605 -17.49 9.23 -22.88
N LEU A 606 -16.89 10.41 -22.68
CA LEU A 606 -17.62 11.63 -22.34
C LEU A 606 -18.17 12.36 -23.57
N GLY A 607 -17.64 12.12 -24.77
CA GLY A 607 -18.01 12.80 -26.00
C GLY A 607 -17.51 14.25 -26.12
N VAL A 608 -16.38 14.57 -25.45
CA VAL A 608 -15.79 15.92 -25.34
C VAL A 608 -14.45 16.03 -26.05
N ASP A 609 -13.95 17.27 -26.20
CA ASP A 609 -12.56 17.61 -26.59
C ASP A 609 -12.08 16.89 -27.89
N LYS A 610 -12.89 16.91 -28.94
CA LYS A 610 -12.58 16.25 -30.24
C LYS A 610 -11.32 16.82 -30.91
N LYS A 611 -11.01 18.11 -30.69
CA LYS A 611 -9.84 18.77 -31.28
C LYS A 611 -8.56 18.30 -30.58
N GLU A 612 -8.57 18.32 -29.27
CA GLU A 612 -7.48 17.85 -28.42
C GLU A 612 -7.20 16.37 -28.67
N ARG A 613 -8.25 15.55 -28.75
CA ARG A 613 -8.13 14.12 -29.06
C ARG A 613 -7.40 13.88 -30.39
N LYS A 614 -7.72 14.63 -31.45
CA LYS A 614 -7.00 14.54 -32.73
C LYS A 614 -5.53 14.89 -32.58
N GLN A 615 -5.20 15.90 -31.75
CA GLN A 615 -3.81 16.26 -31.47
C GLN A 615 -3.09 15.11 -30.76
N TRP A 616 -3.71 14.50 -29.74
CA TRP A 616 -3.14 13.36 -29.01
C TRP A 616 -2.92 12.15 -29.94
N GLU A 617 -3.87 11.85 -30.80
CA GLU A 617 -3.76 10.79 -31.82
C GLU A 617 -2.60 11.06 -32.81
N GLU A 618 -2.39 12.30 -33.24
CA GLU A 618 -1.28 12.66 -34.10
C GLU A 618 0.09 12.62 -33.38
N VAL A 619 0.14 13.00 -32.12
CA VAL A 619 1.36 12.87 -31.30
C VAL A 619 1.72 11.39 -31.15
N LEU A 620 0.78 10.54 -30.82
CA LEU A 620 1.01 9.08 -30.68
C LEU A 620 1.58 8.44 -31.95
N LYS A 621 1.12 8.86 -33.14
CA LYS A 621 1.64 8.34 -34.42
C LYS A 621 3.09 8.72 -34.65
N LYS A 622 3.56 9.84 -34.11
CA LYS A 622 4.89 10.41 -34.32
C LYS A 622 5.82 10.26 -33.11
N LEU A 623 5.30 9.72 -32.00
CA LEU A 623 6.12 9.46 -30.81
C LEU A 623 7.14 8.36 -31.13
N ALA A 624 8.39 8.57 -30.72
CA ALA A 624 9.48 7.63 -30.95
C ALA A 624 9.06 6.19 -30.58
N PRO A 625 9.28 5.22 -31.48
CA PRO A 625 8.85 3.83 -31.25
C PRO A 625 9.71 3.15 -30.19
N TYR A 626 9.23 2.04 -29.66
CA TYR A 626 10.05 1.09 -28.92
C TYR A 626 11.12 0.52 -29.85
N GLN A 627 12.31 0.27 -29.31
CA GLN A 627 13.46 -0.23 -30.08
C GLN A 627 13.99 -1.53 -29.46
N ILE A 628 14.49 -2.42 -30.33
CA ILE A 628 15.18 -3.64 -29.92
C ILE A 628 16.67 -3.44 -30.14
N GLY A 629 17.47 -3.70 -29.09
CA GLY A 629 18.90 -3.50 -29.11
C GLY A 629 19.66 -4.71 -29.62
N ARG A 630 20.99 -4.59 -29.61
CA ARG A 630 21.94 -5.60 -30.16
C ARG A 630 21.89 -6.98 -29.49
N TYR A 631 21.36 -7.06 -28.26
CA TYR A 631 21.17 -8.32 -27.54
C TYR A 631 19.76 -8.89 -27.71
N GLY A 632 18.92 -8.24 -28.54
CA GLY A 632 17.51 -8.58 -28.68
C GLY A 632 16.62 -8.04 -27.57
N GLN A 633 17.17 -7.29 -26.62
CA GLN A 633 16.45 -6.67 -25.51
C GLN A 633 15.64 -5.44 -25.95
N LEU A 634 14.57 -5.14 -25.23
CA LEU A 634 13.93 -3.83 -25.32
C LEU A 634 14.90 -2.77 -24.79
N MET A 635 15.26 -1.80 -25.63
CA MET A 635 16.21 -0.76 -25.24
C MET A 635 15.61 0.14 -24.13
N GLU A 636 16.40 0.40 -23.11
CA GLU A 636 16.05 1.31 -22.02
C GLU A 636 16.27 2.77 -22.42
N TRP A 637 17.29 3.03 -23.24
CA TRP A 637 17.76 4.35 -23.62
C TRP A 637 17.54 4.61 -25.11
N SER A 638 17.70 5.88 -25.54
CA SER A 638 17.63 6.27 -26.94
C SER A 638 18.78 5.69 -27.77
N LYS A 639 19.86 5.27 -27.12
CA LYS A 639 21.00 4.57 -27.69
C LYS A 639 21.12 3.17 -27.11
N ASP A 640 21.63 2.23 -27.89
CA ASP A 640 21.85 0.84 -27.46
C ASP A 640 23.10 0.74 -26.56
N ILE A 641 22.95 1.16 -25.31
CA ILE A 641 23.98 1.16 -24.27
C ILE A 641 23.68 0.18 -23.13
N ASP A 642 22.59 -0.57 -23.25
CA ASP A 642 22.20 -1.56 -22.24
C ASP A 642 23.32 -2.59 -22.00
N ASP A 643 23.53 -2.95 -20.72
CA ASP A 643 24.46 -3.98 -20.32
C ASP A 643 23.69 -5.24 -19.90
N PRO A 644 23.93 -6.41 -20.54
CA PRO A 644 23.25 -7.66 -20.16
C PRO A 644 23.64 -8.18 -18.77
N LYS A 645 24.62 -7.57 -18.11
CA LYS A 645 25.02 -7.86 -16.71
C LYS A 645 24.43 -6.90 -15.70
N ASP A 646 23.63 -5.93 -16.16
CA ASP A 646 23.00 -4.98 -15.26
C ASP A 646 21.82 -5.64 -14.53
N GLU A 647 21.99 -5.89 -13.24
CA GLU A 647 20.99 -6.45 -12.33
C GLU A 647 20.26 -5.35 -11.53
N HIS A 648 20.23 -4.12 -12.04
CA HIS A 648 19.54 -3.01 -11.34
C HIS A 648 18.09 -3.36 -11.02
N ARG A 649 17.65 -2.97 -9.81
CA ARG A 649 16.32 -3.32 -9.28
C ARG A 649 15.15 -2.70 -10.06
N HIS A 650 15.35 -1.54 -10.71
CA HIS A 650 14.32 -0.90 -11.52
C HIS A 650 14.27 -1.47 -12.94
N VAL A 651 13.04 -1.57 -13.46
CA VAL A 651 12.72 -2.03 -14.82
C VAL A 651 11.71 -1.07 -15.48
N ASN A 652 11.91 0.22 -15.27
CA ASN A 652 10.97 1.27 -15.68
C ASN A 652 10.65 1.26 -17.18
N HIS A 653 11.61 0.92 -18.03
CA HIS A 653 11.42 0.81 -19.48
C HIS A 653 10.42 -0.30 -19.88
N LEU A 654 10.11 -1.24 -18.98
CA LEU A 654 9.06 -2.22 -19.15
C LEU A 654 7.68 -1.73 -18.66
N PHE A 655 7.52 -0.44 -18.35
CA PHE A 655 6.23 0.15 -17.98
C PHE A 655 5.12 -0.20 -18.97
N GLY A 656 5.40 -0.19 -20.28
CA GLY A 656 4.43 -0.51 -21.31
C GLY A 656 3.91 -1.96 -21.27
N LEU A 657 4.65 -2.88 -20.62
CA LEU A 657 4.22 -4.26 -20.37
C LEU A 657 3.35 -4.33 -19.11
N HIS A 658 3.82 -3.73 -18.03
CA HIS A 658 3.08 -3.60 -16.77
C HIS A 658 3.59 -2.38 -15.97
N PRO A 659 2.70 -1.50 -15.48
CA PRO A 659 1.22 -1.55 -15.47
C PRO A 659 0.54 -1.13 -16.78
N GLY A 660 1.25 -0.52 -17.72
CA GLY A 660 0.73 -0.16 -19.03
C GLY A 660 0.20 -1.35 -19.84
N HIS A 661 -0.24 -1.07 -21.06
CA HIS A 661 -0.81 -2.10 -21.95
C HIS A 661 -0.33 -2.02 -23.40
N THR A 662 0.75 -1.28 -23.64
CA THR A 662 1.27 -1.05 -25.00
C THR A 662 2.25 -2.11 -25.49
N LEU A 663 2.70 -3.00 -24.58
CA LEU A 663 3.53 -4.18 -24.84
C LEU A 663 2.76 -5.44 -24.41
N SER A 664 2.66 -6.42 -25.30
CA SER A 664 1.92 -7.64 -25.00
C SER A 664 2.33 -8.79 -25.94
N PRO A 665 2.37 -10.05 -25.47
CA PRO A 665 2.53 -11.21 -26.33
C PRO A 665 1.47 -11.32 -27.42
N VAL A 666 0.30 -10.71 -27.21
CA VAL A 666 -0.86 -10.79 -28.15
C VAL A 666 -0.77 -9.76 -29.28
N THR A 667 -0.35 -8.53 -28.98
CA THR A 667 -0.39 -7.41 -29.94
C THR A 667 0.98 -6.97 -30.43
N THR A 668 2.04 -7.22 -29.65
CA THR A 668 3.41 -6.84 -29.95
C THR A 668 4.38 -7.96 -29.60
N PRO A 669 4.26 -9.16 -30.20
CA PRO A 669 5.00 -10.36 -29.76
C PRO A 669 6.51 -10.20 -29.80
N GLU A 670 7.08 -9.49 -30.80
CA GLU A 670 8.51 -9.24 -30.87
C GLU A 670 9.02 -8.38 -29.71
N LEU A 671 8.27 -7.35 -29.33
CA LEU A 671 8.60 -6.49 -28.19
C LEU A 671 8.38 -7.21 -26.86
N ALA A 672 7.42 -8.15 -26.80
CA ALA A 672 7.25 -9.01 -25.63
C ALA A 672 8.44 -9.95 -25.44
N GLU A 673 8.96 -10.56 -26.51
CA GLU A 673 10.18 -11.35 -26.43
C GLU A 673 11.41 -10.51 -26.05
N ALA A 674 11.52 -9.29 -26.57
CA ALA A 674 12.56 -8.34 -26.19
C ALA A 674 12.46 -7.97 -24.69
N SER A 675 11.23 -7.86 -24.14
CA SER A 675 10.99 -7.64 -22.71
C SER A 675 11.41 -8.82 -21.84
N LYS A 676 11.22 -10.06 -22.31
CA LYS A 676 11.74 -11.26 -21.62
C LYS A 676 13.26 -11.26 -21.51
N ILE A 677 13.94 -10.80 -22.56
CA ILE A 677 15.40 -10.69 -22.55
C ILE A 677 15.85 -9.68 -21.49
N VAL A 678 15.17 -8.52 -21.37
CA VAL A 678 15.44 -7.58 -20.29
C VAL A 678 15.28 -8.22 -18.92
N LEU A 679 14.15 -8.89 -18.67
CA LEU A 679 13.90 -9.54 -17.37
C LEU A 679 14.92 -10.62 -17.05
N ASN A 680 15.43 -11.36 -18.07
CA ASN A 680 16.49 -12.32 -17.88
C ASN A 680 17.81 -11.66 -17.50
N HIS A 681 18.16 -10.51 -18.11
CA HIS A 681 19.33 -9.72 -17.73
C HIS A 681 19.22 -9.17 -16.31
N ARG A 682 18.07 -8.64 -15.93
CA ARG A 682 17.80 -8.09 -14.58
C ARG A 682 17.71 -9.15 -13.47
N GLY A 683 17.54 -10.42 -13.84
CA GLY A 683 17.47 -11.55 -12.91
C GLY A 683 16.23 -11.56 -12.02
N ASP A 684 16.15 -12.60 -11.19
CA ASP A 684 14.97 -12.90 -10.34
C ASP A 684 15.12 -12.45 -8.88
N GLY A 685 16.26 -11.88 -8.53
CA GLY A 685 16.51 -11.27 -7.22
C GLY A 685 16.20 -9.78 -7.24
N ALA A 686 16.14 -9.16 -6.13
CA ALA A 686 16.24 -7.74 -5.80
C ALA A 686 15.47 -7.41 -4.50
N THR A 687 15.09 -6.14 -4.30
CA THR A 687 14.22 -5.69 -3.21
C THR A 687 12.80 -6.24 -3.36
N GLY A 688 12.01 -6.21 -2.29
CA GLY A 688 10.66 -6.77 -2.29
C GLY A 688 9.77 -6.22 -3.39
N TRP A 689 9.65 -4.87 -3.49
CA TRP A 689 8.85 -4.27 -4.57
C TRP A 689 9.36 -4.60 -5.98
N SER A 690 10.68 -4.74 -6.15
CA SER A 690 11.23 -5.09 -7.45
C SER A 690 10.84 -6.50 -7.88
N MET A 691 10.90 -7.47 -6.95
CA MET A 691 10.40 -8.82 -7.20
C MET A 691 8.90 -8.82 -7.48
N GLY A 692 8.12 -8.01 -6.73
CA GLY A 692 6.70 -7.79 -6.97
C GLY A 692 6.41 -7.25 -8.38
N TRP A 693 7.20 -6.27 -8.87
CA TRP A 693 7.04 -5.75 -10.22
C TRP A 693 7.37 -6.79 -11.30
N LYS A 694 8.53 -7.44 -11.18
CA LYS A 694 8.95 -8.49 -12.11
C LYS A 694 7.95 -9.67 -12.14
N LEU A 695 7.35 -10.02 -11.01
CA LEU A 695 6.26 -10.99 -10.92
C LEU A 695 5.09 -10.62 -11.85
N ASN A 696 4.61 -9.37 -11.74
CA ASN A 696 3.54 -8.86 -12.60
C ASN A 696 3.93 -8.87 -14.08
N GLN A 697 5.17 -8.51 -14.40
CA GLN A 697 5.67 -8.50 -15.78
C GLN A 697 5.76 -9.90 -16.37
N TRP A 698 6.27 -10.90 -15.62
CA TRP A 698 6.28 -12.29 -16.08
C TRP A 698 4.85 -12.85 -16.24
N ALA A 699 3.91 -12.48 -15.38
CA ALA A 699 2.51 -12.85 -15.55
C ALA A 699 1.94 -12.25 -16.86
N ARG A 700 2.26 -10.97 -17.18
CA ARG A 700 1.86 -10.32 -18.44
C ARG A 700 2.52 -10.94 -19.69
N LEU A 701 3.66 -11.56 -19.53
CA LEU A 701 4.32 -12.34 -20.59
C LEU A 701 3.79 -13.76 -20.70
N HIS A 702 2.78 -14.13 -19.92
CA HIS A 702 2.15 -15.44 -19.87
C HIS A 702 3.11 -16.58 -19.45
N ASP A 703 4.17 -16.25 -18.70
CA ASP A 703 5.08 -17.25 -18.13
C ASP A 703 4.73 -17.49 -16.66
N GLY A 704 3.79 -18.39 -16.43
CA GLY A 704 3.26 -18.70 -15.10
C GLY A 704 4.31 -19.29 -14.15
N ASN A 705 5.19 -20.15 -14.66
CA ASN A 705 6.24 -20.76 -13.84
C ASN A 705 7.30 -19.75 -13.41
N ARG A 706 7.65 -18.80 -14.28
CA ARG A 706 8.59 -17.75 -13.93
C ARG A 706 7.95 -16.75 -12.97
N ALA A 707 6.70 -16.37 -13.20
CA ALA A 707 5.92 -15.54 -12.28
C ALA A 707 5.84 -16.19 -10.88
N TYR A 708 5.54 -17.49 -10.82
CA TYR A 708 5.50 -18.23 -9.56
C TYR A 708 6.86 -18.29 -8.86
N LYS A 709 7.95 -18.42 -9.61
CA LYS A 709 9.31 -18.33 -9.05
C LYS A 709 9.54 -16.98 -8.38
N LEU A 710 9.12 -15.88 -9.01
CA LEU A 710 9.25 -14.54 -8.42
C LEU A 710 8.37 -14.38 -7.16
N TYR A 711 7.15 -14.92 -7.17
CA TYR A 711 6.29 -14.95 -5.98
C TYR A 711 6.94 -15.73 -4.83
N GLY A 712 7.52 -16.90 -5.14
CA GLY A 712 8.29 -17.66 -4.17
C GLY A 712 9.54 -16.93 -3.66
N ASN A 713 10.24 -16.20 -4.52
CA ASN A 713 11.41 -15.39 -4.13
C ASN A 713 11.00 -14.21 -3.24
N LEU A 714 9.88 -13.56 -3.52
CA LEU A 714 9.33 -12.49 -2.69
C LEU A 714 9.05 -13.00 -1.27
N LEU A 715 8.36 -14.14 -1.13
CA LEU A 715 8.12 -14.79 0.16
C LEU A 715 9.42 -15.20 0.88
N LYS A 716 10.40 -15.73 0.14
CA LYS A 716 11.67 -16.22 0.74
C LYS A 716 12.60 -15.10 1.16
N ASN A 717 12.77 -14.10 0.32
CA ASN A 717 13.87 -13.13 0.39
C ASN A 717 13.39 -11.70 0.69
N GLY A 718 12.15 -11.36 0.35
CA GLY A 718 11.56 -10.03 0.51
C GLY A 718 10.50 -9.94 1.61
N THR A 719 10.37 -10.94 2.48
CA THR A 719 9.28 -10.99 3.46
C THR A 719 9.80 -11.25 4.87
N LEU A 720 9.31 -10.46 5.82
CA LEU A 720 9.60 -10.56 7.26
C LEU A 720 8.70 -11.60 7.95
N ASP A 721 8.99 -11.96 9.19
CA ASP A 721 8.28 -13.02 9.91
C ASP A 721 6.79 -12.74 10.16
N ASN A 722 6.39 -11.46 10.18
CA ASN A 722 5.01 -11.00 10.23
C ASN A 722 4.36 -10.80 8.84
N LEU A 723 5.01 -11.30 7.81
CA LEU A 723 4.65 -11.21 6.39
C LEU A 723 4.70 -9.79 5.78
N TRP A 724 5.21 -8.79 6.47
CA TRP A 724 5.54 -7.52 5.84
C TRP A 724 6.63 -7.70 4.80
N ASP A 725 6.50 -6.97 3.68
CA ASP A 725 7.54 -6.84 2.67
C ASP A 725 8.72 -6.00 3.17
N THR A 726 9.89 -6.19 2.59
CA THR A 726 11.07 -5.40 2.93
C THR A 726 11.91 -5.08 1.72
N HIS A 727 12.39 -3.84 1.69
CA HIS A 727 13.39 -3.37 0.71
C HIS A 727 14.78 -3.99 0.94
N PRO A 728 15.46 -4.09 2.11
CA PRO A 728 15.27 -3.66 3.50
C PRO A 728 15.57 -2.14 3.70
N PRO A 729 15.04 -1.46 4.74
CA PRO A 729 14.09 -1.92 5.74
C PRO A 729 12.67 -2.06 5.19
N PHE A 730 11.68 -2.26 6.09
CA PHE A 730 10.26 -2.41 5.75
C PHE A 730 9.77 -1.35 4.76
N GLN A 731 9.19 -1.83 3.68
CA GLN A 731 8.33 -1.11 2.73
C GLN A 731 7.11 -1.97 2.43
N ILE A 732 5.95 -1.35 2.23
CA ILE A 732 4.69 -2.10 2.09
C ILE A 732 4.36 -2.49 0.65
N ASP A 733 4.99 -1.85 -0.31
CA ASP A 733 4.64 -1.91 -1.73
C ASP A 733 4.79 -3.32 -2.34
N GLY A 734 5.80 -4.09 -1.92
CA GLY A 734 5.95 -5.47 -2.38
C GLY A 734 4.82 -6.40 -1.94
N ASN A 735 4.18 -6.16 -0.79
CA ASN A 735 2.97 -6.89 -0.40
C ASN A 735 1.84 -6.67 -1.43
N PHE A 736 1.63 -5.43 -1.85
CA PHE A 736 0.60 -5.09 -2.84
C PHE A 736 0.98 -5.60 -4.24
N GLY A 737 2.26 -5.47 -4.62
CA GLY A 737 2.78 -6.02 -5.87
C GLY A 737 2.64 -7.54 -5.96
N GLY A 738 2.84 -8.25 -4.86
CA GLY A 738 2.63 -9.70 -4.76
C GLY A 738 1.16 -10.08 -4.99
N THR A 739 0.24 -9.39 -4.32
CA THR A 739 -1.21 -9.62 -4.50
C THR A 739 -1.67 -9.31 -5.94
N ALA A 740 -1.22 -8.19 -6.51
CA ALA A 740 -1.51 -7.85 -7.90
C ALA A 740 -0.96 -8.89 -8.88
N GLY A 741 0.28 -9.36 -8.65
CA GLY A 741 0.94 -10.35 -9.50
C GLY A 741 0.22 -11.70 -9.53
N VAL A 742 -0.20 -12.21 -8.37
CA VAL A 742 -1.05 -13.43 -8.30
C VAL A 742 -2.35 -13.22 -9.07
N THR A 743 -2.96 -12.05 -8.95
CA THR A 743 -4.18 -11.73 -9.72
C THR A 743 -3.91 -11.72 -11.22
N GLU A 744 -2.79 -11.12 -11.69
CA GLU A 744 -2.38 -11.14 -13.11
C GLU A 744 -2.07 -12.54 -13.63
N MET A 745 -1.60 -13.46 -12.78
CA MET A 745 -1.42 -14.86 -13.15
C MET A 745 -2.75 -15.57 -13.42
N LEU A 746 -3.81 -15.23 -12.66
CA LEU A 746 -5.11 -15.87 -12.71
C LEU A 746 -6.08 -15.20 -13.69
N MET A 747 -6.00 -13.89 -13.86
CA MET A 747 -6.89 -13.12 -14.71
C MET A 747 -6.25 -11.82 -15.17
N GLN A 748 -6.34 -11.54 -16.47
CA GLN A 748 -5.95 -10.25 -17.08
C GLN A 748 -7.10 -9.62 -17.84
N SER A 749 -7.20 -8.29 -17.86
CA SER A 749 -8.26 -7.58 -18.58
C SER A 749 -7.79 -6.28 -19.24
N HIS A 750 -6.48 -6.05 -19.33
CA HIS A 750 -5.89 -4.82 -19.87
C HIS A 750 -5.95 -4.69 -21.39
N MET A 751 -6.18 -5.77 -22.12
CA MET A 751 -6.15 -5.82 -23.59
C MET A 751 -7.55 -5.69 -24.23
N GLY A 752 -8.56 -5.24 -23.48
CA GLY A 752 -9.94 -5.10 -23.98
C GLY A 752 -10.74 -6.41 -24.01
N PHE A 753 -10.17 -7.49 -23.52
CA PHE A 753 -10.82 -8.78 -23.26
C PHE A 753 -10.37 -9.35 -21.92
N ILE A 754 -11.11 -10.30 -21.38
CA ILE A 754 -10.77 -10.98 -20.14
C ILE A 754 -10.03 -12.28 -20.50
N HIS A 755 -8.77 -12.38 -20.10
CA HIS A 755 -7.93 -13.55 -20.29
C HIS A 755 -7.95 -14.39 -19.00
N LEU A 756 -8.44 -15.60 -19.10
CA LEU A 756 -8.59 -16.53 -17.97
C LEU A 756 -7.32 -17.38 -17.84
N LEU A 757 -6.77 -17.45 -16.64
CA LEU A 757 -5.59 -18.25 -16.28
C LEU A 757 -4.40 -18.06 -17.26
N PRO A 758 -4.05 -16.82 -17.68
CA PRO A 758 -3.06 -16.61 -18.72
C PRO A 758 -1.65 -17.03 -18.31
N ALA A 759 -1.38 -17.08 -17.01
CA ALA A 759 -0.07 -17.41 -16.45
C ALA A 759 -0.20 -18.34 -15.23
N LEU A 760 -1.07 -19.36 -15.33
CA LEU A 760 -1.22 -20.38 -14.28
C LEU A 760 0.07 -21.21 -14.19
N PRO A 761 0.71 -21.33 -13.02
CA PRO A 761 1.91 -22.14 -12.86
C PRO A 761 1.57 -23.63 -12.70
N ASP A 762 2.50 -24.52 -13.08
CA ASP A 762 2.36 -25.96 -12.89
C ASP A 762 2.16 -26.38 -11.41
N ALA A 763 2.64 -25.52 -10.48
CA ALA A 763 2.51 -25.75 -9.04
C ALA A 763 1.06 -25.66 -8.53
N TRP A 764 0.23 -24.84 -9.19
CA TRP A 764 -1.19 -24.66 -8.80
C TRP A 764 -2.10 -25.51 -9.67
N LYS A 765 -2.05 -26.82 -9.44
CA LYS A 765 -2.79 -27.80 -10.24
C LYS A 765 -4.31 -27.61 -10.15
N ASP A 766 -4.80 -27.39 -8.94
CA ASP A 766 -6.22 -27.27 -8.64
C ASP A 766 -6.45 -25.96 -7.90
N GLY A 767 -7.59 -25.35 -8.11
CA GLY A 767 -7.90 -24.16 -7.34
C GLY A 767 -9.16 -23.43 -7.76
N GLU A 768 -9.45 -22.42 -6.99
CA GLU A 768 -10.59 -21.55 -7.19
C GLU A 768 -10.24 -20.14 -6.71
N VAL A 769 -10.62 -19.16 -7.49
CA VAL A 769 -10.62 -17.75 -7.05
C VAL A 769 -12.01 -17.17 -7.30
N LYS A 770 -12.56 -16.48 -6.29
CA LYS A 770 -13.87 -15.83 -6.41
C LYS A 770 -13.76 -14.33 -6.23
N GLY A 771 -14.63 -13.61 -6.93
CA GLY A 771 -14.86 -12.19 -6.75
C GLY A 771 -13.81 -11.28 -7.36
N LEU A 772 -12.91 -11.76 -8.22
CA LEU A 772 -11.99 -10.92 -8.97
C LEU A 772 -12.74 -9.97 -9.89
N CYS A 773 -12.28 -8.73 -10.01
CA CYS A 773 -12.86 -7.76 -10.91
C CYS A 773 -12.01 -7.56 -12.16
N ALA A 774 -12.66 -7.60 -13.32
CA ALA A 774 -12.07 -7.24 -14.60
C ALA A 774 -12.53 -5.84 -15.04
N LYS A 775 -11.69 -5.18 -15.84
CA LYS A 775 -12.03 -3.92 -16.52
C LYS A 775 -13.35 -4.07 -17.29
N GLY A 776 -14.19 -3.05 -17.30
CA GLY A 776 -15.56 -3.14 -17.78
C GLY A 776 -16.60 -3.41 -16.69
N ASN A 777 -16.17 -3.52 -15.43
CA ASN A 777 -16.99 -3.78 -14.25
C ASN A 777 -17.65 -5.17 -14.27
N PHE A 778 -16.83 -6.18 -14.54
CA PHE A 778 -17.21 -7.60 -14.46
C PHE A 778 -16.57 -8.23 -13.22
N GLU A 779 -17.36 -9.02 -12.47
CA GLU A 779 -16.86 -9.80 -11.33
C GLU A 779 -16.86 -11.28 -11.69
N LEU A 780 -15.77 -11.98 -11.40
CA LEU A 780 -15.51 -13.35 -11.85
C LEU A 780 -15.19 -14.30 -10.71
N ASP A 781 -15.80 -15.52 -10.82
CA ASP A 781 -15.37 -16.69 -10.10
C ASP A 781 -14.76 -17.68 -11.09
N ILE A 782 -13.51 -18.09 -10.88
CA ILE A 782 -12.75 -18.95 -11.79
C ILE A 782 -12.37 -20.22 -11.04
N GLN A 783 -12.62 -21.38 -11.64
CA GLN A 783 -12.26 -22.68 -11.10
C GLN A 783 -11.44 -23.46 -12.12
N TRP A 784 -10.36 -24.08 -11.65
CA TRP A 784 -9.50 -24.94 -12.47
C TRP A 784 -9.17 -26.26 -11.75
N ASN A 785 -8.84 -27.28 -12.55
CA ASN A 785 -8.45 -28.60 -12.07
C ASN A 785 -7.44 -29.22 -13.04
N ASN A 786 -6.41 -29.87 -12.51
CA ASN A 786 -5.28 -30.40 -13.30
C ASN A 786 -4.65 -29.35 -14.25
N GLY A 787 -4.56 -28.09 -13.85
CA GLY A 787 -4.01 -27.00 -14.64
C GLY A 787 -4.93 -26.49 -15.75
N GLU A 788 -6.17 -26.96 -15.85
CA GLU A 788 -7.13 -26.58 -16.88
C GLU A 788 -8.35 -25.86 -16.29
N LEU A 789 -8.87 -24.87 -17.02
CA LEU A 789 -10.09 -24.18 -16.67
C LEU A 789 -11.28 -25.17 -16.65
N VAL A 790 -11.98 -25.25 -15.54
CA VAL A 790 -13.23 -26.02 -15.40
C VAL A 790 -14.42 -25.13 -15.68
N SER A 791 -14.49 -23.99 -15.02
CA SER A 791 -15.61 -23.07 -15.15
C SER A 791 -15.27 -21.65 -14.75
N VAL A 792 -16.05 -20.72 -15.30
CA VAL A 792 -16.06 -19.32 -14.88
C VAL A 792 -17.49 -18.81 -14.77
N ASN A 793 -17.80 -18.10 -13.68
CA ASN A 793 -19.03 -17.32 -13.53
C ASN A 793 -18.66 -15.84 -13.69
N ILE A 794 -19.44 -15.08 -14.46
CA ILE A 794 -19.23 -13.67 -14.73
C ILE A 794 -20.47 -12.89 -14.32
N LEU A 795 -20.39 -12.09 -13.27
CA LEU A 795 -21.41 -11.11 -12.93
C LEU A 795 -21.12 -9.81 -13.69
N SER A 796 -22.00 -9.41 -14.57
CA SER A 796 -21.90 -8.13 -15.28
C SER A 796 -22.56 -7.03 -14.45
N LYS A 797 -21.74 -6.21 -13.75
CA LYS A 797 -22.24 -5.13 -12.89
C LYS A 797 -22.75 -3.93 -13.69
N ASN A 798 -22.29 -3.74 -14.94
CA ASN A 798 -22.62 -2.58 -15.76
C ASN A 798 -23.36 -2.91 -17.09
N GLY A 799 -23.36 -4.18 -17.54
CA GLY A 799 -23.80 -4.57 -18.88
C GLY A 799 -22.70 -4.30 -19.94
N GLY A 800 -23.03 -4.54 -21.20
CA GLY A 800 -22.13 -4.30 -22.33
C GLY A 800 -21.53 -5.57 -22.92
N ASN A 801 -20.57 -5.39 -23.81
CA ASN A 801 -19.85 -6.49 -24.45
C ASN A 801 -18.76 -7.02 -23.50
N CYS A 802 -18.64 -8.34 -23.43
CA CYS A 802 -17.63 -9.04 -22.66
C CYS A 802 -17.02 -10.13 -23.55
N GLU A 803 -15.75 -9.97 -23.92
CA GLU A 803 -14.99 -11.01 -24.60
C GLU A 803 -14.11 -11.75 -23.58
N LEU A 804 -14.19 -13.08 -23.59
CA LEU A 804 -13.35 -13.92 -22.75
C LEU A 804 -12.46 -14.79 -23.62
N ARG A 805 -11.22 -14.99 -23.17
CA ARG A 805 -10.24 -15.88 -23.80
C ARG A 805 -9.66 -16.85 -22.79
N TYR A 806 -9.50 -18.07 -23.22
CA TYR A 806 -8.74 -19.10 -22.50
C TYR A 806 -8.04 -19.99 -23.54
N GLN A 807 -6.71 -20.06 -23.49
CA GLN A 807 -5.91 -20.66 -24.57
C GLN A 807 -6.35 -20.09 -25.93
N ASP A 808 -6.67 -20.94 -26.91
CA ASP A 808 -7.17 -20.51 -28.23
C ASP A 808 -8.70 -20.26 -28.26
N ALA A 809 -9.40 -20.60 -27.20
CA ALA A 809 -10.86 -20.43 -27.12
C ALA A 809 -11.25 -18.99 -26.86
N VAL A 810 -12.15 -18.46 -27.70
CA VAL A 810 -12.71 -17.10 -27.57
C VAL A 810 -14.23 -17.16 -27.54
N ILE A 811 -14.85 -16.42 -26.66
CA ILE A 811 -16.30 -16.21 -26.63
C ILE A 811 -16.63 -14.74 -26.38
N SER A 812 -17.56 -14.20 -27.14
CA SER A 812 -18.09 -12.85 -26.94
C SER A 812 -19.53 -12.92 -26.42
N LEU A 813 -19.78 -12.21 -25.32
CA LEU A 813 -21.07 -12.14 -24.66
C LEU A 813 -21.61 -10.71 -24.72
N LYS A 814 -22.86 -10.57 -25.13
CA LYS A 814 -23.63 -9.35 -24.91
C LYS A 814 -24.31 -9.45 -23.55
N THR A 815 -23.79 -8.74 -22.58
CA THR A 815 -24.22 -8.87 -21.19
C THR A 815 -25.24 -7.81 -20.80
N VAL A 816 -26.04 -8.13 -19.78
CA VAL A 816 -27.04 -7.25 -19.17
C VAL A 816 -26.65 -6.95 -17.75
N LYS A 817 -26.77 -5.71 -17.32
CA LYS A 817 -26.45 -5.26 -15.96
C LYS A 817 -27.14 -6.13 -14.90
N GLY A 818 -26.36 -6.57 -13.92
CA GLY A 818 -26.82 -7.37 -12.78
C GLY A 818 -27.04 -8.86 -13.08
N LYS A 819 -26.73 -9.33 -14.32
CA LYS A 819 -26.86 -10.75 -14.66
C LYS A 819 -25.55 -11.51 -14.60
N THR A 820 -25.63 -12.75 -14.13
CA THR A 820 -24.51 -13.71 -14.10
C THR A 820 -24.57 -14.64 -15.30
N TYR A 821 -23.39 -14.94 -15.86
CA TYR A 821 -23.20 -15.85 -16.99
C TYR A 821 -22.22 -16.94 -16.60
N GLY A 822 -22.67 -18.20 -16.62
CA GLY A 822 -21.80 -19.35 -16.36
C GLY A 822 -21.24 -19.91 -17.68
N LEU A 823 -19.92 -20.16 -17.70
CA LEU A 823 -19.25 -20.85 -18.80
C LEU A 823 -18.47 -22.07 -18.26
N ALA A 824 -18.31 -23.06 -19.14
CA ALA A 824 -17.40 -24.18 -18.92
C ALA A 824 -16.42 -24.29 -20.09
N PHE A 825 -15.23 -24.83 -19.84
CA PHE A 825 -14.32 -25.21 -20.91
C PHE A 825 -14.52 -26.69 -21.26
N GLN A 826 -14.89 -26.99 -22.50
CA GLN A 826 -15.20 -28.33 -22.97
C GLN A 826 -14.77 -28.50 -24.41
N ASN A 827 -14.03 -29.58 -24.71
CA ASN A 827 -13.57 -29.91 -26.05
C ASN A 827 -12.86 -28.72 -26.78
N GLY A 828 -12.02 -27.99 -26.05
CA GLY A 828 -11.28 -26.85 -26.62
C GLY A 828 -12.12 -25.58 -26.81
N LYS A 829 -13.32 -25.48 -26.24
CA LYS A 829 -14.21 -24.33 -26.41
C LYS A 829 -14.78 -23.84 -25.07
N LEU A 830 -15.00 -22.55 -25.00
CA LEU A 830 -15.81 -21.93 -23.94
C LEU A 830 -17.30 -22.06 -24.32
N VAL A 831 -18.07 -22.77 -23.51
CA VAL A 831 -19.49 -23.02 -23.75
C VAL A 831 -20.33 -22.51 -22.58
N ARG A 832 -21.54 -22.01 -22.87
CA ARG A 832 -22.49 -21.60 -21.80
C ARG A 832 -22.99 -22.82 -21.05
N LYS A 833 -23.06 -22.71 -19.72
CA LYS A 833 -23.73 -23.65 -18.83
C LYS A 833 -25.23 -23.50 -18.86
#